data_2f7c2a83fe5d8a5f3cc2ff454ba80376
#
_entry.id   2f7c2a83fe5d8a5f3cc2ff454ba80376
#
_cell.length_a   1.000
_cell.length_b   1.000
_cell.length_c   1.000
_cell.angle_alpha   90.00
_cell.angle_beta   90.00
_cell.angle_gamma   90.00
#
_symmetry.space_group_name_H-M   'P 1'
#
loop_
_entity.id
_entity.type
_entity.pdbx_description
1 polymer ?
#
loop_
_entity_poly.entity_id
_entity_poly.type
_entity_poly.pdbx_seq_one_letter_code
_entity_poly.pdbx_strand_id
1 'polypeptide(L)'
;VRLTVRTPSRRSAGIVAVLVTGLLVPYAAQADAGPSPRPPTRAGVTTGLDTSAADAVAAAGAADDLVGDIVFSRPSGTFQGEVTVSLSTTVSGAQLRYTTDGRPPTAQSPLYAGTPLRFTRTTQLRVQAFVGQTASGAPGTAMYVAQNVATAHDLPVVLLDSYGAGKPGREYLDATAMVFEPGGGTTSLAATPTVATRAGFHLRGQSSASFEKTPYRVELRGNDNDDADYPMLGMPADSDWVLRGPFSDKALIREALVYDLGREMGMPAPRYRFVEFYLNTDAAPVAAGDYMGVYMLVETIKNAKNRLNLKQLDEDDLTLPKIQGGYIWSFEWLAAEEPTLTCTGPAATCWNYLEVRDPSPLQAPQRDWLRGHVQEFHDVLRAANSADPVTGYRKYIDVDSFVDQMVLNELSREMDSYIRSAYFYKDRDTKIFAGPLWDYDLSFGVGGYFGNDQIAGWQYQQTRQPVANDWFPQLVRDPAFVNQLRSRWQSLRRGLLADSALQARIDALAAPLANGAQRNFQRWPNLTAPMVGPFYTPTAPTWQGQVQAMRDWMLRRAAWLDSTAGWGGPVTTPPPSPTTAPPTPTTPPPTTTPPPTTTPPPATPRCTATYTVTSRWTGGFQGEVRVTAGPAALSNWSVTWTYANGERVTQAWNATVTSQGATVTARNVSYNGALAPGTSTTFGFLGSSTGNPGTPTPSCTTS
;
A
#
# COMPACT_ATOMS: atom_id res chain seq x y z
N VAL A 1 22.28 -18.17 -64.20
CA VAL A 1 23.35 -17.60 -65.05
C VAL A 1 23.61 -16.16 -64.61
N ARG A 2 24.84 -16.01 -64.14
CA ARG A 2 25.66 -14.79 -64.00
C ARG A 2 25.16 -13.57 -63.20
N LEU A 3 25.92 -13.41 -62.13
CA LEU A 3 26.42 -12.23 -61.46
C LEU A 3 26.72 -11.01 -62.36
N THR A 4 26.48 -9.82 -61.84
CA THR A 4 27.51 -8.74 -61.86
C THR A 4 27.31 -7.78 -60.67
N VAL A 5 28.38 -7.64 -59.91
CA VAL A 5 28.64 -6.67 -58.86
C VAL A 5 29.02 -5.33 -59.47
N ARG A 6 28.56 -4.20 -58.90
CA ARG A 6 29.28 -2.91 -58.87
C ARG A 6 28.88 -2.04 -57.68
N THR A 7 29.79 -1.75 -56.82
CA THR A 7 29.91 -0.61 -55.88
C THR A 7 30.81 0.46 -56.52
N PRO A 8 31.04 1.63 -55.87
CA PRO A 8 30.25 2.53 -55.02
C PRO A 8 30.34 4.01 -55.48
N SER A 9 29.55 4.91 -54.92
CA SER A 9 30.03 6.31 -54.78
C SER A 9 29.36 7.02 -53.59
N ARG A 10 30.18 7.78 -52.89
CA ARG A 10 29.94 8.58 -51.67
C ARG A 10 29.05 9.81 -51.91
N ARG A 11 28.40 10.23 -50.83
CA ARG A 11 28.04 11.56 -50.30
C ARG A 11 26.55 11.85 -50.26
N SER A 12 26.02 11.92 -49.04
CA SER A 12 25.47 13.14 -48.41
C SER A 12 24.82 12.76 -47.09
N ALA A 13 25.19 13.47 -46.01
CA ALA A 13 24.59 13.38 -44.71
C ALA A 13 23.14 13.91 -44.77
N GLY A 14 22.17 13.03 -44.51
CA GLY A 14 20.79 13.39 -44.29
C GLY A 14 20.39 12.84 -42.93
N ILE A 15 19.99 13.74 -42.05
CA ILE A 15 19.39 13.42 -40.75
C ILE A 15 18.10 12.63 -41.03
N VAL A 16 18.14 11.32 -40.80
CA VAL A 16 16.92 10.49 -40.82
C VAL A 16 16.33 10.58 -39.43
N ALA A 17 15.28 11.39 -39.28
CA ALA A 17 14.34 11.27 -38.18
C ALA A 17 13.61 9.94 -38.34
N VAL A 18 13.99 8.96 -37.55
CA VAL A 18 13.23 7.69 -37.43
C VAL A 18 11.95 7.99 -36.73
N LEU A 19 10.88 8.25 -37.47
CA LEU A 19 9.54 8.10 -37.01
C LEU A 19 9.32 6.59 -36.75
N VAL A 20 9.43 6.17 -35.50
CA VAL A 20 8.89 4.89 -35.07
C VAL A 20 7.38 5.04 -35.08
N THR A 21 6.75 4.79 -36.20
CA THR A 21 5.33 4.45 -36.26
C THR A 21 5.20 3.09 -35.60
N GLY A 22 4.94 3.10 -34.30
CA GLY A 22 4.49 1.93 -33.59
C GLY A 22 3.18 1.47 -34.25
N LEU A 23 3.21 0.30 -34.84
CA LEU A 23 2.01 -0.45 -35.20
C LEU A 23 1.27 -0.71 -33.88
N LEU A 24 0.35 0.18 -33.56
CA LEU A 24 -0.73 -0.06 -32.61
C LEU A 24 -1.65 -1.11 -33.29
N VAL A 25 -1.37 -2.36 -33.04
CA VAL A 25 -2.41 -3.38 -33.19
C VAL A 25 -3.45 -3.01 -32.15
N PRO A 26 -4.69 -2.76 -32.54
CA PRO A 26 -5.77 -2.63 -31.55
C PRO A 26 -6.00 -4.02 -30.96
N TYR A 27 -5.33 -4.32 -29.87
CA TYR A 27 -5.70 -5.42 -29.01
C TYR A 27 -6.97 -4.95 -28.29
N ALA A 28 -8.10 -5.58 -28.60
CA ALA A 28 -9.34 -5.35 -27.87
C ALA A 28 -9.02 -5.54 -26.38
N ALA A 29 -9.08 -4.47 -25.63
CA ALA A 29 -8.99 -4.52 -24.19
C ALA A 29 -10.25 -5.23 -23.69
N GLN A 30 -10.11 -6.49 -23.30
CA GLN A 30 -11.11 -7.10 -22.44
C GLN A 30 -10.86 -6.55 -21.05
N ALA A 31 -11.85 -5.85 -20.54
CA ALA A 31 -11.85 -5.27 -19.22
C ALA A 31 -11.75 -6.35 -18.14
N ASP A 32 -11.22 -5.97 -17.01
CA ASP A 32 -11.43 -6.69 -15.75
C ASP A 32 -12.95 -6.78 -15.56
N ALA A 33 -13.52 -7.97 -15.53
CA ALA A 33 -14.92 -8.15 -15.20
C ALA A 33 -15.18 -7.45 -13.87
N GLY A 34 -16.11 -6.52 -13.87
CA GLY A 34 -16.54 -5.83 -12.67
C GLY A 34 -17.04 -6.83 -11.62
N PRO A 35 -17.15 -6.43 -10.35
CA PRO A 35 -17.69 -7.32 -9.33
C PRO A 35 -19.07 -7.84 -9.75
N SER A 36 -19.27 -9.14 -9.58
CA SER A 36 -20.58 -9.76 -9.76
C SER A 36 -21.65 -9.01 -8.95
N PRO A 37 -22.89 -8.93 -9.41
CA PRO A 37 -23.94 -8.19 -8.72
C PRO A 37 -24.09 -8.68 -7.28
N ARG A 38 -24.02 -7.77 -6.35
CA ARG A 38 -24.12 -7.97 -4.91
C ARG A 38 -25.54 -8.47 -4.56
N PRO A 39 -25.70 -9.56 -3.82
CA PRO A 39 -26.99 -9.89 -3.23
C PRO A 39 -27.35 -8.90 -2.12
N PRO A 40 -28.65 -8.69 -1.78
CA PRO A 40 -29.09 -7.66 -0.85
C PRO A 40 -28.62 -7.91 0.58
N THR A 41 -27.97 -6.91 1.17
CA THR A 41 -27.51 -6.92 2.55
C THR A 41 -28.65 -7.00 3.56
N ARG A 42 -28.54 -7.94 4.49
CA ARG A 42 -29.39 -8.05 5.68
C ARG A 42 -28.96 -7.02 6.71
N ALA A 43 -29.87 -6.12 7.10
CA ALA A 43 -29.64 -5.11 8.13
C ALA A 43 -29.50 -5.75 9.52
N GLY A 44 -28.58 -5.25 10.35
CA GLY A 44 -28.46 -5.61 11.76
C GLY A 44 -27.42 -4.83 12.53
N VAL A 45 -27.87 -3.74 13.12
CA VAL A 45 -27.59 -3.19 14.46
C VAL A 45 -26.14 -2.98 14.92
N THR A 46 -25.89 -1.71 15.16
CA THR A 46 -24.78 -1.04 15.85
C THR A 46 -24.51 -1.50 17.28
N THR A 47 -23.25 -1.57 17.70
CA THR A 47 -22.68 -0.84 18.86
C THR A 47 -21.16 -0.92 18.85
N GLY A 48 -20.49 0.15 19.32
CA GLY A 48 -19.09 0.40 19.08
C GLY A 48 -18.10 -0.19 20.08
N LEU A 49 -16.84 -0.04 19.66
CA LEU A 49 -15.59 0.08 20.43
C LEU A 49 -15.15 -1.10 21.32
N ASP A 50 -14.18 -1.86 20.85
CA ASP A 50 -12.83 -2.00 21.42
C ASP A 50 -12.02 -3.03 20.60
N THR A 51 -11.01 -2.58 19.89
CA THR A 51 -10.17 -3.41 19.04
C THR A 51 -8.78 -3.49 19.65
N SER A 52 -8.40 -4.62 20.26
CA SER A 52 -6.99 -4.99 20.39
C SER A 52 -6.65 -6.44 20.76
N ALA A 53 -7.58 -7.23 21.26
CA ALA A 53 -7.26 -8.63 21.61
C ALA A 53 -8.22 -9.66 21.02
N ALA A 54 -9.42 -9.24 20.60
CA ALA A 54 -10.42 -10.13 20.01
C ALA A 54 -10.09 -10.49 18.56
N ASP A 55 -9.41 -9.59 17.81
CA ASP A 55 -9.08 -9.82 16.40
C ASP A 55 -7.99 -10.88 16.19
N ALA A 56 -7.10 -11.09 17.18
CA ALA A 56 -6.08 -12.14 17.09
C ALA A 56 -6.64 -13.56 17.36
N VAL A 57 -7.77 -13.65 18.06
CA VAL A 57 -8.43 -14.94 18.32
C VAL A 57 -9.38 -15.30 17.18
N ALA A 58 -9.91 -14.33 16.46
CA ALA A 58 -10.74 -14.56 15.28
C ALA A 58 -9.94 -15.10 14.06
N ALA A 59 -8.63 -14.85 14.00
CA ALA A 59 -7.78 -15.40 12.94
C ALA A 59 -7.64 -16.93 12.98
N ALA A 60 -7.88 -17.57 14.13
CA ALA A 60 -7.92 -19.04 14.25
C ALA A 60 -9.25 -19.65 13.78
N GLY A 61 -10.30 -18.84 13.58
CA GLY A 61 -11.62 -19.30 13.17
C GLY A 61 -11.88 -19.30 11.66
N ALA A 62 -11.08 -18.57 10.87
CA ALA A 62 -11.33 -18.41 9.44
C ALA A 62 -11.11 -19.71 8.62
N ALA A 63 -10.32 -20.66 9.12
CA ALA A 63 -10.14 -21.97 8.48
C ALA A 63 -11.36 -22.88 8.62
N ASP A 64 -12.27 -22.62 9.57
CA ASP A 64 -13.41 -23.47 9.89
C ASP A 64 -14.68 -23.10 9.10
N ASP A 65 -14.76 -21.93 8.49
CA ASP A 65 -15.98 -21.47 7.79
C ASP A 65 -16.41 -22.34 6.61
N LEU A 66 -15.46 -23.08 6.01
CA LEU A 66 -15.75 -23.97 4.89
C LEU A 66 -16.21 -25.38 5.31
N VAL A 67 -16.03 -25.78 6.58
CA VAL A 67 -16.38 -27.15 7.00
C VAL A 67 -17.88 -27.35 7.22
N GLY A 68 -18.64 -26.30 7.51
CA GLY A 68 -20.07 -26.35 7.73
C GLY A 68 -20.45 -27.37 8.84
N ASP A 69 -21.49 -28.20 8.56
CA ASP A 69 -21.92 -29.29 9.44
C ASP A 69 -21.18 -30.62 9.19
N ILE A 70 -20.04 -30.56 8.49
CA ILE A 70 -19.25 -31.73 8.14
C ILE A 70 -17.96 -31.75 8.96
N VAL A 71 -17.65 -32.91 9.53
CA VAL A 71 -16.40 -33.13 10.22
C VAL A 71 -15.45 -33.92 9.32
N PHE A 72 -14.35 -33.29 8.96
CA PHE A 72 -13.24 -33.91 8.24
C PHE A 72 -12.20 -34.39 9.27
N SER A 73 -11.77 -35.68 9.19
CA SER A 73 -10.72 -36.17 10.07
C SER A 73 -9.37 -35.50 9.86
N ARG A 74 -9.24 -34.74 8.79
CA ARG A 74 -8.05 -33.98 8.46
C ARG A 74 -8.47 -32.60 7.94
N PRO A 75 -7.94 -31.49 8.50
CA PRO A 75 -8.22 -30.14 7.99
C PRO A 75 -7.62 -29.93 6.60
N SER A 76 -8.06 -28.89 5.93
CA SER A 76 -7.46 -28.41 4.67
C SER A 76 -5.96 -28.18 4.85
N GLY A 77 -5.18 -28.48 3.82
CA GLY A 77 -3.74 -28.29 3.85
C GLY A 77 -3.01 -29.09 2.78
N THR A 78 -1.71 -29.11 2.86
CA THR A 78 -0.87 -29.84 1.93
C THR A 78 -0.55 -31.26 2.43
N PHE A 79 -0.12 -32.14 1.53
CA PHE A 79 0.33 -33.47 1.87
C PHE A 79 1.41 -33.98 0.90
N GLN A 80 2.17 -34.95 1.32
CA GLN A 80 3.14 -35.70 0.49
C GLN A 80 2.66 -37.13 0.31
N GLY A 81 2.81 -37.68 -0.89
CA GLY A 81 2.40 -39.02 -1.23
C GLY A 81 0.88 -39.21 -1.24
N GLU A 82 0.30 -39.54 -0.09
CA GLU A 82 -1.17 -39.68 0.02
C GLU A 82 -1.73 -39.09 1.31
N VAL A 83 -3.00 -38.73 1.26
CA VAL A 83 -3.79 -38.32 2.41
C VAL A 83 -5.05 -39.18 2.50
N THR A 84 -5.41 -39.57 3.73
CA THR A 84 -6.62 -40.33 4.02
C THR A 84 -7.56 -39.51 4.90
N VAL A 85 -8.85 -39.42 4.52
CA VAL A 85 -9.85 -38.54 5.15
C VAL A 85 -11.10 -39.36 5.46
N SER A 86 -11.51 -39.36 6.72
CA SER A 86 -12.83 -39.85 7.16
C SER A 86 -13.79 -38.67 7.33
N LEU A 87 -15.06 -38.95 7.08
CA LEU A 87 -16.12 -37.92 7.14
C LEU A 87 -17.17 -38.33 8.20
N SER A 88 -17.68 -37.33 8.92
CA SER A 88 -18.89 -37.47 9.73
C SER A 88 -19.68 -36.15 9.69
N THR A 89 -20.88 -36.14 10.24
CA THR A 89 -21.74 -34.95 10.29
C THR A 89 -22.46 -34.85 11.62
N THR A 90 -22.78 -33.66 12.02
CA THR A 90 -23.64 -33.35 13.16
C THR A 90 -25.13 -33.49 12.85
N VAL A 91 -25.50 -33.60 11.55
CA VAL A 91 -26.89 -33.73 11.10
C VAL A 91 -27.40 -35.13 11.36
N SER A 92 -28.38 -35.25 12.26
CA SER A 92 -28.95 -36.53 12.66
C SER A 92 -29.66 -37.26 11.52
N GLY A 93 -29.40 -38.56 11.36
CA GLY A 93 -30.04 -39.40 10.36
C GLY A 93 -29.61 -39.12 8.91
N ALA A 94 -28.63 -38.27 8.68
CA ALA A 94 -28.17 -37.93 7.36
C ALA A 94 -27.20 -38.94 6.77
N GLN A 95 -27.21 -39.06 5.46
CA GLN A 95 -26.19 -39.69 4.64
C GLN A 95 -25.26 -38.62 4.05
N LEU A 96 -23.97 -38.88 4.03
CA LEU A 96 -23.01 -37.97 3.42
C LEU A 96 -22.80 -38.31 1.95
N ARG A 97 -22.92 -37.29 1.09
CA ARG A 97 -22.56 -37.38 -0.31
C ARG A 97 -21.42 -36.40 -0.62
N TYR A 98 -20.56 -36.79 -1.55
CA TYR A 98 -19.37 -35.97 -1.80
C TYR A 98 -19.07 -35.86 -3.30
N THR A 99 -18.26 -34.85 -3.65
CA THR A 99 -17.63 -34.65 -4.95
C THR A 99 -16.14 -34.36 -4.74
N THR A 100 -15.33 -34.58 -5.78
CA THR A 100 -13.88 -34.29 -5.76
C THR A 100 -13.44 -33.40 -6.91
N ASP A 101 -14.40 -32.82 -7.62
CA ASP A 101 -14.22 -31.95 -8.79
C ASP A 101 -14.64 -30.50 -8.54
N GLY A 102 -14.84 -30.10 -7.28
CA GLY A 102 -15.26 -28.75 -6.91
C GLY A 102 -16.75 -28.44 -7.07
N ARG A 103 -17.54 -29.33 -7.68
CA ARG A 103 -18.99 -29.12 -7.84
C ARG A 103 -19.73 -29.39 -6.53
N PRO A 104 -20.84 -28.67 -6.25
CA PRO A 104 -21.70 -28.97 -5.11
C PRO A 104 -22.24 -30.42 -5.20
N PRO A 105 -22.19 -31.21 -4.09
CA PRO A 105 -22.81 -32.53 -4.06
C PRO A 105 -24.33 -32.46 -4.22
N THR A 106 -24.89 -33.42 -4.93
CA THR A 106 -26.33 -33.62 -5.09
C THR A 106 -26.75 -34.94 -4.46
N ALA A 107 -28.05 -35.19 -4.38
CA ALA A 107 -28.60 -36.46 -3.90
C ALA A 107 -28.13 -37.67 -4.73
N GLN A 108 -27.61 -37.45 -5.94
CA GLN A 108 -27.10 -38.48 -6.86
C GLN A 108 -25.55 -38.60 -6.80
N SER A 109 -24.88 -37.69 -6.11
CA SER A 109 -23.43 -37.76 -5.94
C SER A 109 -23.02 -39.04 -5.16
N PRO A 110 -21.76 -39.49 -5.27
CA PRO A 110 -21.24 -40.63 -4.55
C PRO A 110 -21.58 -40.63 -3.05
N LEU A 111 -22.05 -41.74 -2.53
CA LEU A 111 -22.35 -41.93 -1.12
C LEU A 111 -21.07 -42.25 -0.35
N TYR A 112 -20.83 -41.58 0.76
CA TYR A 112 -19.77 -41.94 1.70
C TYR A 112 -20.22 -43.13 2.56
N ALA A 113 -19.62 -44.31 2.31
CA ALA A 113 -19.97 -45.59 2.96
C ALA A 113 -19.23 -45.87 4.27
N GLY A 114 -18.58 -44.86 4.87
CA GLY A 114 -17.81 -45.01 6.10
C GLY A 114 -16.34 -45.43 5.89
N THR A 115 -15.94 -45.79 4.68
CA THR A 115 -14.54 -46.12 4.36
C THR A 115 -13.78 -44.81 4.10
N PRO A 116 -12.63 -44.57 4.75
CA PRO A 116 -11.84 -43.39 4.53
C PRO A 116 -11.48 -43.15 3.07
N LEU A 117 -11.67 -41.94 2.60
CA LEU A 117 -11.30 -41.52 1.25
C LEU A 117 -9.79 -41.32 1.15
N ARG A 118 -9.18 -41.78 0.06
CA ARG A 118 -7.72 -41.68 -0.19
C ARG A 118 -7.46 -40.79 -1.40
N PHE A 119 -6.59 -39.82 -1.24
CA PHE A 119 -6.18 -38.91 -2.30
C PHE A 119 -4.67 -38.95 -2.47
N THR A 120 -4.22 -39.03 -3.72
CA THR A 120 -2.81 -38.98 -4.14
C THR A 120 -2.54 -37.76 -5.06
N ARG A 121 -3.56 -36.93 -5.31
CA ARG A 121 -3.51 -35.72 -6.12
C ARG A 121 -4.20 -34.59 -5.38
N THR A 122 -3.91 -33.35 -5.76
CA THR A 122 -4.64 -32.17 -5.32
C THR A 122 -6.13 -32.39 -5.55
N THR A 123 -6.91 -32.19 -4.49
CA THR A 123 -8.35 -32.50 -4.48
C THR A 123 -9.11 -31.47 -3.67
N GLN A 124 -10.17 -30.92 -4.27
CA GLN A 124 -11.20 -30.18 -3.54
C GLN A 124 -12.32 -31.14 -3.18
N LEU A 125 -12.38 -31.56 -1.95
CA LEU A 125 -13.41 -32.46 -1.42
C LEU A 125 -14.58 -31.62 -0.92
N ARG A 126 -15.73 -31.70 -1.59
CA ARG A 126 -16.99 -31.09 -1.16
C ARG A 126 -17.94 -32.15 -0.65
N VAL A 127 -18.62 -31.88 0.46
CA VAL A 127 -19.49 -32.82 1.16
C VAL A 127 -20.78 -32.12 1.58
N GLN A 128 -21.90 -32.83 1.37
CA GLN A 128 -23.22 -32.39 1.81
C GLN A 128 -23.95 -33.53 2.52
N ALA A 129 -24.56 -33.22 3.64
CA ALA A 129 -25.45 -34.14 4.32
C ALA A 129 -26.84 -34.14 3.64
N PHE A 130 -27.46 -35.30 3.52
CA PHE A 130 -28.79 -35.51 2.94
C PHE A 130 -29.65 -36.35 3.90
N VAL A 131 -30.87 -35.90 4.15
CA VAL A 131 -31.93 -36.69 4.77
C VAL A 131 -32.91 -37.08 3.68
N GLY A 132 -32.90 -38.36 3.30
CA GLY A 132 -33.56 -38.81 2.10
C GLY A 132 -32.91 -38.22 0.83
N GLN A 133 -33.68 -37.41 0.08
CA GLN A 133 -33.20 -36.71 -1.14
C GLN A 133 -32.95 -35.21 -0.88
N THR A 134 -33.19 -34.73 0.33
CA THR A 134 -33.12 -33.30 0.67
C THR A 134 -31.79 -32.99 1.31
N ALA A 135 -31.08 -31.98 0.78
CA ALA A 135 -29.87 -31.44 1.42
C ALA A 135 -30.22 -30.87 2.79
N SER A 136 -29.42 -31.15 3.80
CA SER A 136 -29.69 -30.82 5.20
C SER A 136 -28.39 -30.37 5.87
N GLY A 137 -28.43 -29.24 6.58
CA GLY A 137 -27.26 -28.62 7.17
C GLY A 137 -26.38 -27.90 6.14
N ALA A 138 -25.36 -27.20 6.65
CA ALA A 138 -24.39 -26.47 5.84
C ALA A 138 -23.41 -27.44 5.15
N PRO A 139 -23.12 -27.25 3.83
CA PRO A 139 -22.13 -28.05 3.13
C PRO A 139 -20.72 -27.80 3.68
N GLY A 140 -19.85 -28.80 3.56
CA GLY A 140 -18.45 -28.70 3.91
C GLY A 140 -17.52 -28.82 2.73
N THR A 141 -16.43 -28.06 2.74
CA THR A 141 -15.32 -28.17 1.78
C THR A 141 -13.99 -28.31 2.49
N ALA A 142 -13.16 -29.22 2.03
CA ALA A 142 -11.76 -29.32 2.44
C ALA A 142 -10.88 -29.43 1.18
N MET A 143 -9.74 -28.74 1.21
CA MET A 143 -8.76 -28.73 0.13
C MET A 143 -7.51 -29.48 0.58
N TYR A 144 -7.12 -30.47 -0.21
CA TYR A 144 -5.91 -31.27 0.00
C TYR A 144 -4.99 -31.07 -1.19
N VAL A 145 -3.88 -30.33 -0.99
CA VAL A 145 -2.95 -29.99 -2.07
C VAL A 145 -1.73 -30.92 -1.97
N ALA A 146 -1.50 -31.71 -3.00
CA ALA A 146 -0.31 -32.54 -3.10
C ALA A 146 0.92 -31.68 -3.34
N GLN A 147 2.03 -31.93 -2.63
CA GLN A 147 3.25 -31.15 -2.77
C GLN A 147 4.51 -31.98 -2.52
N ASN A 148 5.65 -31.55 -3.14
CA ASN A 148 6.99 -32.12 -2.98
C ASN A 148 8.03 -31.04 -2.68
N VAL A 149 7.62 -29.88 -2.15
CA VAL A 149 8.52 -28.77 -1.83
C VAL A 149 9.12 -28.97 -0.46
N ALA A 150 10.46 -29.02 -0.41
CA ALA A 150 11.22 -29.13 0.84
C ALA A 150 11.82 -27.78 1.29
N THR A 151 11.70 -26.72 0.47
CA THR A 151 12.31 -25.41 0.75
C THR A 151 11.61 -24.76 1.95
N ALA A 152 12.41 -24.29 2.92
CA ALA A 152 11.97 -23.38 3.95
C ALA A 152 12.17 -21.93 3.48
N HIS A 153 11.21 -21.08 3.81
CA HIS A 153 11.16 -19.67 3.41
C HIS A 153 11.25 -18.76 4.62
N ASP A 154 11.73 -17.54 4.42
CA ASP A 154 11.81 -16.53 5.50
C ASP A 154 10.59 -15.59 5.49
N LEU A 155 9.90 -15.51 4.35
CA LEU A 155 8.67 -14.75 4.18
C LEU A 155 7.45 -15.67 4.30
N PRO A 156 6.26 -15.14 4.58
CA PRO A 156 5.02 -15.88 4.38
C PRO A 156 4.94 -16.44 2.96
N VAL A 157 4.28 -17.58 2.80
CA VAL A 157 4.07 -18.20 1.49
C VAL A 157 2.59 -18.16 1.12
N VAL A 158 2.30 -17.75 -0.10
CA VAL A 158 0.98 -17.90 -0.74
C VAL A 158 1.09 -18.99 -1.79
N LEU A 159 0.15 -19.93 -1.77
CA LEU A 159 0.01 -20.99 -2.75
C LEU A 159 -1.34 -20.87 -3.43
N LEU A 160 -1.35 -20.79 -4.77
CA LEU A 160 -2.54 -21.00 -5.60
C LEU A 160 -2.37 -22.30 -6.40
N ASP A 161 -3.42 -23.16 -6.39
CA ASP A 161 -3.48 -24.40 -7.18
C ASP A 161 -4.76 -24.42 -7.99
N SER A 162 -4.63 -24.43 -9.32
CA SER A 162 -5.77 -24.43 -10.27
C SER A 162 -6.28 -25.83 -10.64
N TYR A 163 -5.93 -26.84 -9.89
CA TYR A 163 -6.36 -28.24 -10.11
C TYR A 163 -6.02 -28.78 -11.52
N GLY A 164 -4.96 -28.29 -12.13
CA GLY A 164 -4.55 -28.66 -13.47
C GLY A 164 -5.31 -27.95 -14.60
N ALA A 165 -6.06 -26.91 -14.30
CA ALA A 165 -6.79 -26.16 -15.31
C ALA A 165 -5.93 -25.18 -16.13
N GLY A 166 -4.64 -25.10 -15.85
CA GLY A 166 -3.72 -24.20 -16.55
C GLY A 166 -3.58 -22.81 -15.91
N LYS A 167 -2.95 -21.88 -16.63
CA LYS A 167 -2.83 -20.47 -16.24
C LYS A 167 -4.11 -19.71 -16.57
N PRO A 168 -4.55 -18.77 -15.72
CA PRO A 168 -5.74 -17.98 -16.01
C PRO A 168 -5.50 -16.98 -17.16
N GLY A 169 -6.57 -16.67 -17.88
CA GLY A 169 -6.68 -15.50 -18.73
C GLY A 169 -7.13 -14.28 -17.94
N ARG A 170 -7.96 -13.43 -18.57
CA ARG A 170 -8.63 -12.29 -17.93
C ARG A 170 -9.87 -12.69 -17.14
N GLU A 171 -10.42 -13.87 -17.42
CA GLU A 171 -11.55 -14.42 -16.69
C GLU A 171 -11.06 -15.18 -15.45
N TYR A 172 -11.89 -15.21 -14.42
CA TYR A 172 -11.61 -15.96 -13.21
C TYR A 172 -11.50 -17.46 -13.48
N LEU A 173 -10.42 -18.04 -12.99
CA LEU A 173 -10.19 -19.47 -12.95
C LEU A 173 -10.27 -19.95 -11.49
N ASP A 174 -11.01 -21.02 -11.23
CA ASP A 174 -11.13 -21.60 -9.90
C ASP A 174 -9.80 -22.14 -9.38
N ALA A 175 -9.51 -21.90 -8.11
CA ALA A 175 -8.33 -22.37 -7.44
C ALA A 175 -8.57 -22.66 -5.95
N THR A 176 -7.63 -23.33 -5.33
CA THR A 176 -7.40 -23.26 -3.89
C THR A 176 -6.39 -22.18 -3.61
N ALA A 177 -6.66 -21.36 -2.59
CA ALA A 177 -5.72 -20.42 -2.00
C ALA A 177 -5.30 -20.91 -0.61
N MET A 178 -3.98 -21.01 -0.36
CA MET A 178 -3.43 -21.31 0.96
C MET A 178 -2.38 -20.27 1.34
N VAL A 179 -2.39 -19.85 2.60
CA VAL A 179 -1.42 -18.92 3.18
C VAL A 179 -0.71 -19.63 4.32
N PHE A 180 0.60 -19.55 4.33
CA PHE A 180 1.47 -20.13 5.37
C PHE A 180 2.27 -18.98 5.99
N GLU A 181 2.25 -18.90 7.31
CA GLU A 181 2.99 -17.89 8.06
C GLU A 181 4.24 -18.49 8.72
N PRO A 182 5.27 -17.67 8.99
CA PRO A 182 6.49 -18.16 9.62
C PRO A 182 6.23 -18.74 11.03
N GLY A 183 6.58 -19.99 11.23
CA GLY A 183 6.63 -20.64 12.53
C GLY A 183 8.10 -20.80 12.98
N GLY A 184 8.49 -20.15 14.09
CA GLY A 184 9.88 -20.21 14.55
C GLY A 184 10.88 -19.53 13.61
N GLY A 185 10.44 -18.54 12.82
CA GLY A 185 11.30 -17.76 11.91
C GLY A 185 11.37 -18.30 10.48
N THR A 186 10.71 -19.44 10.18
CA THR A 186 10.66 -20.00 8.82
C THR A 186 9.25 -20.44 8.45
N THR A 187 8.95 -20.42 7.16
CA THR A 187 7.69 -20.87 6.57
C THR A 187 7.92 -22.13 5.74
N SER A 188 7.04 -23.11 5.89
CA SER A 188 7.07 -24.35 5.12
C SER A 188 5.69 -24.68 4.58
N LEU A 189 5.62 -25.18 3.33
CA LEU A 189 4.37 -25.68 2.76
C LEU A 189 3.87 -26.94 3.48
N ALA A 190 4.69 -27.61 4.26
CA ALA A 190 4.27 -28.76 5.07
C ALA A 190 3.61 -28.36 6.40
N ALA A 191 3.62 -27.08 6.76
CA ALA A 191 2.94 -26.56 7.94
C ALA A 191 1.42 -26.48 7.72
N THR A 192 0.68 -26.30 8.81
CA THR A 192 -0.75 -25.97 8.70
C THR A 192 -0.91 -24.55 8.15
N PRO A 193 -1.67 -24.34 7.06
CA PRO A 193 -1.93 -23.01 6.55
C PRO A 193 -2.77 -22.19 7.54
N THR A 194 -2.52 -20.89 7.63
CA THR A 194 -3.34 -19.96 8.42
C THR A 194 -4.63 -19.58 7.69
N VAL A 195 -4.62 -19.64 6.36
CA VAL A 195 -5.79 -19.56 5.50
C VAL A 195 -5.75 -20.70 4.50
N ALA A 196 -6.86 -21.42 4.35
CA ALA A 196 -7.07 -22.41 3.30
C ALA A 196 -8.51 -22.27 2.82
N THR A 197 -8.70 -21.72 1.62
CA THR A 197 -10.03 -21.40 1.10
C THR A 197 -10.13 -21.64 -0.39
N ARG A 198 -11.35 -21.67 -0.90
CA ARG A 198 -11.64 -21.61 -2.31
C ARG A 198 -11.31 -20.22 -2.83
N ALA A 199 -10.90 -20.12 -4.07
CA ALA A 199 -10.61 -18.84 -4.69
C ALA A 199 -10.91 -18.86 -6.19
N GLY A 200 -11.14 -17.68 -6.74
CA GLY A 200 -10.98 -17.39 -8.14
C GLY A 200 -9.74 -16.52 -8.33
N PHE A 201 -9.03 -16.68 -9.44
CA PHE A 201 -7.94 -15.76 -9.77
C PHE A 201 -7.85 -15.53 -11.28
N HIS A 202 -7.38 -14.35 -11.66
CA HIS A 202 -7.20 -14.01 -13.06
C HIS A 202 -5.99 -13.12 -13.29
N LEU A 203 -5.54 -13.07 -14.54
CA LEU A 203 -4.47 -12.19 -15.00
C LEU A 203 -4.91 -10.73 -14.89
N ARG A 204 -4.12 -9.88 -14.23
CA ARG A 204 -4.36 -8.44 -14.17
C ARG A 204 -3.21 -7.62 -14.75
N GLY A 205 -3.41 -6.28 -14.80
CA GLY A 205 -2.45 -5.30 -15.30
C GLY A 205 -2.53 -5.09 -16.81
N GLN A 206 -2.02 -3.98 -17.29
CA GLN A 206 -1.92 -3.66 -18.73
C GLN A 206 -0.59 -4.18 -19.27
N SER A 207 0.48 -3.39 -19.17
CA SER A 207 1.82 -3.80 -19.63
C SER A 207 2.40 -4.97 -18.83
N SER A 208 2.18 -4.98 -17.50
CA SER A 208 2.68 -6.03 -16.61
C SER A 208 2.06 -7.41 -16.86
N ALA A 209 0.89 -7.47 -17.47
CA ALA A 209 0.27 -8.73 -17.88
C ALA A 209 1.11 -9.51 -18.92
N SER A 210 1.97 -8.83 -19.67
CA SER A 210 2.86 -9.45 -20.66
C SER A 210 4.19 -9.93 -20.09
N PHE A 211 4.47 -9.66 -18.81
CA PHE A 211 5.71 -10.09 -18.18
C PHE A 211 5.66 -11.56 -17.79
N GLU A 212 6.82 -12.20 -17.74
CA GLU A 212 6.97 -13.59 -17.29
C GLU A 212 6.54 -13.76 -15.82
N LYS A 213 6.82 -12.76 -14.99
CA LYS A 213 6.39 -12.66 -13.59
C LYS A 213 5.08 -11.86 -13.52
N THR A 214 4.01 -12.52 -13.83
CA THR A 214 2.67 -11.95 -14.02
C THR A 214 2.01 -11.55 -12.70
N PRO A 215 1.29 -10.41 -12.62
CA PRO A 215 0.42 -10.08 -11.49
C PRO A 215 -0.95 -10.75 -11.63
N TYR A 216 -1.57 -11.06 -10.49
CA TYR A 216 -2.90 -11.69 -10.43
C TYR A 216 -3.84 -10.91 -9.51
N ARG A 217 -5.13 -10.87 -9.86
CA ARG A 217 -6.21 -10.61 -8.91
C ARG A 217 -6.68 -11.95 -8.33
N VAL A 218 -6.93 -11.97 -7.04
CA VAL A 218 -7.42 -13.14 -6.30
C VAL A 218 -8.69 -12.72 -5.57
N GLU A 219 -9.73 -13.52 -5.71
CA GLU A 219 -11.00 -13.39 -5.01
C GLU A 219 -11.18 -14.64 -4.14
N LEU A 220 -11.29 -14.48 -2.85
CA LEU A 220 -11.51 -15.55 -1.90
C LEU A 220 -13.00 -15.86 -1.82
N ARG A 221 -13.37 -17.16 -1.76
CA ARG A 221 -14.73 -17.62 -1.93
C ARG A 221 -15.18 -18.60 -0.85
N GLY A 222 -16.46 -18.51 -0.50
CA GLY A 222 -17.16 -19.44 0.39
C GLY A 222 -17.62 -20.74 -0.29
N ASN A 223 -18.41 -21.51 0.45
CA ASN A 223 -19.03 -22.76 -0.05
C ASN A 223 -20.08 -22.51 -1.14
N ASP A 224 -20.74 -21.37 -1.14
CA ASP A 224 -21.74 -20.92 -2.13
C ASP A 224 -21.12 -20.41 -3.42
N ASN A 225 -19.81 -20.25 -3.46
CA ASN A 225 -19.02 -19.66 -4.53
C ASN A 225 -19.08 -18.12 -4.58
N ASP A 226 -19.72 -17.51 -3.59
CA ASP A 226 -19.73 -16.07 -3.42
C ASP A 226 -18.47 -15.60 -2.66
N ASP A 227 -18.24 -14.29 -2.67
CA ASP A 227 -17.15 -13.63 -1.95
C ASP A 227 -17.14 -14.00 -0.47
N ALA A 228 -15.97 -14.33 0.05
CA ALA A 228 -15.76 -14.61 1.47
C ALA A 228 -14.56 -13.86 2.01
N ASP A 229 -14.77 -13.05 3.03
CA ASP A 229 -13.75 -12.20 3.63
C ASP A 229 -12.85 -12.97 4.58
N TYR A 230 -11.55 -13.02 4.29
CA TYR A 230 -10.54 -13.63 5.16
C TYR A 230 -9.46 -12.61 5.53
N PRO A 231 -9.01 -12.57 6.80
CA PRO A 231 -7.84 -11.78 7.16
C PRO A 231 -6.57 -12.42 6.57
N MET A 232 -5.76 -11.62 5.88
CA MET A 232 -4.56 -12.10 5.22
C MET A 232 -3.32 -11.48 5.88
N LEU A 233 -2.49 -12.29 6.53
CA LEU A 233 -1.19 -11.87 7.08
C LEU A 233 -1.29 -10.64 8.02
N GLY A 234 -2.32 -10.61 8.89
CA GLY A 234 -2.59 -9.51 9.80
C GLY A 234 -3.15 -8.24 9.14
N MET A 235 -3.54 -8.29 7.88
CA MET A 235 -4.35 -7.26 7.23
C MET A 235 -5.84 -7.55 7.45
N PRO A 236 -6.70 -6.53 7.50
CA PRO A 236 -8.13 -6.71 7.69
C PRO A 236 -8.77 -7.63 6.67
N ALA A 237 -9.79 -8.38 7.11
CA ALA A 237 -10.50 -9.32 6.26
C ALA A 237 -11.11 -8.64 5.02
N ASP A 238 -10.98 -9.32 3.90
CA ASP A 238 -11.51 -8.95 2.60
C ASP A 238 -11.48 -10.18 1.69
N SER A 239 -12.33 -10.22 0.67
CA SER A 239 -12.29 -11.25 -0.38
C SER A 239 -11.31 -10.92 -1.49
N ASP A 240 -11.06 -9.62 -1.75
CA ASP A 240 -10.31 -9.11 -2.90
C ASP A 240 -8.87 -8.77 -2.59
N TRP A 241 -7.94 -9.43 -3.29
CA TRP A 241 -6.50 -9.25 -3.12
C TRP A 241 -5.78 -9.13 -4.46
N VAL A 242 -4.61 -8.51 -4.45
CA VAL A 242 -3.72 -8.46 -5.61
C VAL A 242 -2.39 -9.08 -5.25
N LEU A 243 -1.94 -10.03 -6.06
CA LEU A 243 -0.57 -10.53 -6.07
C LEU A 243 0.22 -9.74 -7.11
N ARG A 244 0.98 -8.75 -6.65
CA ARG A 244 1.89 -7.96 -7.48
C ARG A 244 3.19 -8.69 -7.69
N GLY A 245 3.57 -8.92 -8.94
CA GLY A 245 4.85 -9.51 -9.32
C GLY A 245 5.84 -8.43 -9.74
N PRO A 246 6.71 -7.90 -8.86
CA PRO A 246 7.64 -6.85 -9.21
C PRO A 246 8.73 -7.38 -10.15
N PHE A 247 8.52 -7.24 -11.46
CA PHE A 247 9.42 -7.74 -12.51
C PHE A 247 10.32 -6.64 -13.06
N SER A 248 9.78 -5.45 -13.31
CA SER A 248 10.50 -4.23 -13.66
C SER A 248 11.20 -3.61 -12.45
N ASP A 249 10.57 -3.67 -11.28
CA ASP A 249 11.18 -3.26 -10.01
C ASP A 249 12.14 -4.33 -9.49
N LYS A 250 13.40 -4.25 -9.88
CA LYS A 250 14.44 -5.18 -9.42
C LYS A 250 14.91 -4.91 -7.97
N ALA A 251 14.58 -3.77 -7.37
CA ALA A 251 14.76 -3.55 -5.94
C ALA A 251 13.70 -4.29 -5.10
N LEU A 252 12.56 -4.63 -5.70
CA LEU A 252 11.40 -5.31 -5.11
C LEU A 252 10.63 -4.47 -4.07
N ILE A 253 10.99 -3.21 -3.85
CA ILE A 253 10.49 -2.38 -2.74
C ILE A 253 9.99 -0.99 -3.13
N ARG A 254 9.99 -0.63 -4.44
CA ARG A 254 9.64 0.74 -4.88
C ARG A 254 8.22 1.14 -4.49
N GLU A 255 7.26 0.31 -4.82
CA GLU A 255 5.86 0.55 -4.51
C GLU A 255 5.60 0.53 -3.00
N ALA A 256 6.19 -0.43 -2.30
CA ALA A 256 6.12 -0.54 -0.83
C ALA A 256 6.62 0.73 -0.13
N LEU A 257 7.74 1.30 -0.60
CA LEU A 257 8.31 2.53 -0.06
C LEU A 257 7.32 3.70 -0.19
N VAL A 258 6.71 3.87 -1.36
CA VAL A 258 5.76 4.97 -1.58
C VAL A 258 4.49 4.79 -0.75
N TYR A 259 3.97 3.56 -0.64
CA TYR A 259 2.81 3.28 0.20
C TYR A 259 3.07 3.58 1.68
N ASP A 260 4.25 3.22 2.20
CA ASP A 260 4.62 3.52 3.58
C ASP A 260 4.75 5.03 3.81
N LEU A 261 5.46 5.73 2.93
CA LEU A 261 5.60 7.19 3.02
C LEU A 261 4.23 7.89 2.95
N GLY A 262 3.37 7.45 2.04
CA GLY A 262 2.02 8.01 1.90
C GLY A 262 1.18 7.84 3.16
N ARG A 263 1.14 6.65 3.76
CA ARG A 263 0.42 6.41 5.01
C ARG A 263 0.94 7.27 6.16
N GLU A 264 2.27 7.44 6.27
CA GLU A 264 2.86 8.31 7.30
C GLU A 264 2.62 9.80 7.03
N MET A 265 2.38 10.20 5.78
CA MET A 265 1.93 11.54 5.42
C MET A 265 0.42 11.76 5.69
N GLY A 266 -0.33 10.68 6.00
CA GLY A 266 -1.78 10.73 6.21
C GLY A 266 -2.60 10.46 4.96
N MET A 267 -1.98 10.05 3.85
CA MET A 267 -2.67 9.69 2.61
C MET A 267 -3.19 8.26 2.66
N PRO A 268 -4.36 7.97 2.09
CA PRO A 268 -4.77 6.59 1.88
C PRO A 268 -3.84 5.89 0.90
N ALA A 269 -3.35 4.72 1.31
CA ALA A 269 -2.54 3.84 0.49
C ALA A 269 -2.83 2.38 0.90
N PRO A 270 -2.82 1.43 -0.04
CA PRO A 270 -3.04 0.02 0.25
C PRO A 270 -2.04 -0.51 1.28
N ARG A 271 -2.51 -1.37 2.18
CA ARG A 271 -1.62 -2.21 2.98
C ARG A 271 -1.12 -3.35 2.11
N TYR A 272 0.04 -3.87 2.47
CA TYR A 272 0.66 -4.96 1.73
C TYR A 272 1.47 -5.86 2.65
N ARG A 273 1.80 -7.07 2.14
CA ARG A 273 2.81 -7.96 2.73
C ARG A 273 3.69 -8.53 1.62
N PHE A 274 4.98 -8.62 1.86
CA PHE A 274 5.86 -9.40 1.00
C PHE A 274 5.63 -10.88 1.27
N VAL A 275 5.50 -11.65 0.20
CA VAL A 275 5.27 -13.09 0.25
C VAL A 275 6.16 -13.79 -0.77
N GLU A 276 6.46 -15.05 -0.53
CA GLU A 276 6.93 -15.94 -1.58
C GLU A 276 5.73 -16.67 -2.18
N PHE A 277 5.66 -16.76 -3.50
CA PHE A 277 4.47 -17.22 -4.20
C PHE A 277 4.74 -18.51 -4.96
N TYR A 278 3.83 -19.48 -4.82
CA TYR A 278 3.76 -20.68 -5.62
C TYR A 278 2.46 -20.69 -6.43
N LEU A 279 2.57 -21.01 -7.72
CA LEU A 279 1.43 -21.15 -8.63
C LEU A 279 1.50 -22.51 -9.31
N ASN A 280 0.69 -23.45 -8.84
CA ASN A 280 0.52 -24.74 -9.51
C ASN A 280 -0.62 -24.64 -10.54
N THR A 281 -0.29 -24.91 -11.80
CA THR A 281 -1.22 -24.85 -12.92
C THR A 281 -1.42 -26.16 -13.64
N ASP A 282 -0.72 -27.20 -13.22
CA ASP A 282 -0.88 -28.55 -13.75
C ASP A 282 -1.45 -29.51 -12.68
N ALA A 283 -1.64 -30.77 -13.04
CA ALA A 283 -2.21 -31.76 -12.14
C ALA A 283 -1.15 -32.52 -11.31
N ALA A 284 0.12 -32.14 -11.41
CA ALA A 284 1.20 -32.72 -10.64
C ALA A 284 1.23 -32.12 -9.21
N PRO A 285 1.87 -32.77 -8.26
CA PRO A 285 2.13 -32.16 -6.95
C PRO A 285 2.97 -30.88 -7.08
N VAL A 286 2.61 -29.87 -6.29
CA VAL A 286 3.39 -28.62 -6.20
C VAL A 286 4.87 -28.90 -6.02
N ALA A 287 5.71 -28.33 -6.83
CA ALA A 287 7.14 -28.57 -6.89
C ALA A 287 7.94 -27.26 -6.92
N ALA A 288 9.25 -27.36 -6.90
CA ALA A 288 10.14 -26.19 -6.99
C ALA A 288 9.97 -25.39 -8.29
N GLY A 289 9.48 -26.03 -9.38
CA GLY A 289 9.18 -25.37 -10.65
C GLY A 289 8.02 -24.38 -10.59
N ASP A 290 7.11 -24.53 -9.62
CA ASP A 290 5.92 -23.68 -9.42
C ASP A 290 6.21 -22.43 -8.60
N TYR A 291 7.45 -22.27 -8.14
CA TYR A 291 7.89 -21.08 -7.43
C TYR A 291 7.92 -19.87 -8.37
N MET A 292 7.18 -18.85 -8.02
CA MET A 292 7.05 -17.61 -8.79
C MET A 292 7.91 -16.45 -8.26
N GLY A 293 8.58 -16.61 -7.13
CA GLY A 293 9.45 -15.59 -6.55
C GLY A 293 8.77 -14.76 -5.46
N VAL A 294 9.39 -13.63 -5.14
CA VAL A 294 8.87 -12.66 -4.18
C VAL A 294 7.77 -11.82 -4.85
N TYR A 295 6.60 -11.78 -4.22
CA TYR A 295 5.45 -10.95 -4.61
C TYR A 295 5.07 -10.02 -3.47
N MET A 296 4.27 -9.01 -3.77
CA MET A 296 3.49 -8.27 -2.78
C MET A 296 2.04 -8.75 -2.82
N LEU A 297 1.50 -9.19 -1.69
CA LEU A 297 0.06 -9.34 -1.47
C LEU A 297 -0.46 -7.98 -1.04
N VAL A 298 -1.34 -7.37 -1.83
CA VAL A 298 -1.77 -5.97 -1.72
C VAL A 298 -3.29 -5.89 -1.66
N GLU A 299 -3.80 -4.99 -0.83
CA GLU A 299 -5.22 -4.64 -0.80
C GLU A 299 -5.68 -3.98 -2.08
N THR A 300 -6.91 -4.22 -2.50
CA THR A 300 -7.56 -3.46 -3.58
C THR A 300 -8.05 -2.10 -3.10
N ILE A 301 -8.12 -1.12 -4.01
CA ILE A 301 -8.77 0.16 -3.74
C ILE A 301 -10.28 -0.04 -3.90
N LYS A 302 -11.03 0.18 -2.83
CA LYS A 302 -12.50 0.13 -2.84
C LYS A 302 -13.10 0.91 -1.67
N ASN A 303 -14.39 1.21 -1.75
CA ASN A 303 -15.16 1.77 -0.66
C ASN A 303 -15.62 0.64 0.28
N ALA A 304 -14.86 0.43 1.35
CA ALA A 304 -15.20 -0.52 2.40
C ALA A 304 -14.70 0.01 3.75
N LYS A 305 -15.27 -0.48 4.86
CA LYS A 305 -14.99 -0.04 6.23
C LYS A 305 -13.49 0.00 6.55
N ASN A 306 -12.74 -0.97 6.07
CA ASN A 306 -11.30 -1.10 6.32
C ASN A 306 -10.44 -0.61 5.14
N ARG A 307 -11.01 0.14 4.20
CA ARG A 307 -10.34 0.75 3.02
C ARG A 307 -10.54 2.27 3.06
N LEU A 308 -11.16 2.87 2.05
CA LEU A 308 -11.45 4.31 2.06
C LEU A 308 -12.56 4.71 3.03
N ASN A 309 -13.48 3.82 3.35
CA ASN A 309 -14.57 4.03 4.31
C ASN A 309 -15.41 5.28 4.02
N LEU A 310 -15.76 5.48 2.77
CA LEU A 310 -16.68 6.54 2.36
C LEU A 310 -18.12 6.14 2.71
N LYS A 311 -19.01 7.11 2.84
CA LYS A 311 -20.44 6.84 2.95
C LYS A 311 -20.92 6.08 1.72
N GLN A 312 -21.55 4.93 1.93
CA GLN A 312 -22.03 4.09 0.84
C GLN A 312 -22.98 4.87 -0.06
N LEU A 313 -22.80 4.74 -1.36
CA LEU A 313 -23.69 5.28 -2.39
C LEU A 313 -24.40 4.11 -3.05
N ASP A 314 -25.65 3.89 -2.64
CA ASP A 314 -26.46 2.78 -3.12
C ASP A 314 -27.12 3.14 -4.47
N GLU A 315 -27.65 2.14 -5.17
CA GLU A 315 -28.29 2.32 -6.50
C GLU A 315 -29.48 3.28 -6.45
N ASP A 316 -30.19 3.35 -5.32
CA ASP A 316 -31.35 4.22 -5.09
C ASP A 316 -30.96 5.63 -4.60
N ASP A 317 -29.69 5.90 -4.38
CA ASP A 317 -29.19 7.19 -3.91
C ASP A 317 -28.99 8.15 -5.11
N LEU A 318 -30.10 8.59 -5.69
CA LEU A 318 -30.14 9.34 -6.95
C LEU A 318 -30.36 10.86 -6.79
N THR A 319 -30.50 11.33 -5.55
CA THR A 319 -30.83 12.74 -5.26
C THR A 319 -29.98 13.29 -4.11
N LEU A 320 -29.98 14.65 -4.01
CA LEU A 320 -29.36 15.34 -2.87
C LEU A 320 -30.02 14.96 -1.53
N PRO A 321 -29.26 14.86 -0.44
CA PRO A 321 -27.81 15.06 -0.36
C PRO A 321 -26.98 13.79 -0.66
N LYS A 322 -27.60 12.63 -0.81
CA LYS A 322 -26.93 11.35 -0.87
C LYS A 322 -26.03 11.18 -2.10
N ILE A 323 -26.46 11.68 -3.25
CA ILE A 323 -25.72 11.62 -4.51
C ILE A 323 -24.39 12.38 -4.50
N GLN A 324 -24.10 13.20 -3.47
CA GLN A 324 -22.91 14.07 -3.43
C GLN A 324 -21.58 13.35 -3.11
N GLY A 325 -21.59 12.07 -2.79
CA GLY A 325 -20.36 11.39 -2.40
C GLY A 325 -20.50 9.89 -2.26
N GLY A 326 -19.40 9.23 -1.97
CA GLY A 326 -19.24 7.80 -2.06
C GLY A 326 -18.58 7.38 -3.37
N TYR A 327 -17.86 8.30 -4.02
CA TYR A 327 -17.25 8.06 -5.32
C TYR A 327 -15.75 7.83 -5.23
N ILE A 328 -15.26 6.89 -6.04
CA ILE A 328 -13.84 6.66 -6.34
C ILE A 328 -13.70 6.64 -7.86
N TRP A 329 -12.73 7.38 -8.40
CA TRP A 329 -12.43 7.37 -9.83
C TRP A 329 -10.94 7.57 -10.06
N SER A 330 -10.47 7.29 -11.28
CA SER A 330 -9.07 7.43 -11.64
C SER A 330 -8.87 7.84 -13.08
N PHE A 331 -7.77 8.53 -13.38
CA PHE A 331 -7.24 8.56 -14.73
C PHE A 331 -6.62 7.19 -15.04
N GLU A 332 -7.00 6.60 -16.16
CA GLU A 332 -6.57 5.25 -16.57
C GLU A 332 -6.39 5.13 -18.08
N TRP A 333 -6.07 3.94 -18.53
CA TRP A 333 -6.30 3.52 -19.90
C TRP A 333 -7.80 3.24 -20.07
N LEU A 334 -8.33 3.57 -21.26
CA LEU A 334 -9.72 3.26 -21.57
C LEU A 334 -9.96 1.74 -21.45
N ALA A 335 -10.62 1.30 -20.40
CA ALA A 335 -11.19 -0.02 -20.29
C ALA A 335 -12.61 0.04 -20.91
N ALA A 336 -12.88 -0.83 -21.88
CA ALA A 336 -14.14 -0.77 -22.64
C ALA A 336 -15.40 -0.99 -21.78
N GLU A 337 -15.25 -1.62 -20.62
CA GLU A 337 -16.35 -2.01 -19.73
C GLU A 337 -16.49 -1.11 -18.49
N GLU A 338 -15.50 -0.26 -18.20
CA GLU A 338 -15.57 0.64 -17.07
C GLU A 338 -16.38 1.90 -17.41
N PRO A 339 -17.26 2.37 -16.51
CA PRO A 339 -17.98 3.61 -16.70
C PRO A 339 -17.02 4.79 -16.77
N THR A 340 -17.10 5.58 -17.83
CA THR A 340 -16.23 6.75 -18.01
C THR A 340 -16.99 8.05 -17.85
N LEU A 341 -16.32 9.08 -17.34
CA LEU A 341 -16.81 10.45 -17.30
C LEU A 341 -16.31 11.20 -18.54
N THR A 342 -17.24 11.62 -19.38
CA THR A 342 -16.93 12.41 -20.58
C THR A 342 -16.79 13.89 -20.25
N CYS A 343 -15.70 14.49 -20.70
CA CYS A 343 -15.48 15.93 -20.61
C CYS A 343 -16.30 16.69 -21.65
N THR A 344 -16.74 17.88 -21.28
CA THR A 344 -17.41 18.83 -22.18
C THR A 344 -16.48 20.01 -22.44
N GLY A 345 -16.17 20.29 -23.70
CA GLY A 345 -15.28 21.38 -24.09
C GLY A 345 -14.38 21.06 -25.27
N PRO A 346 -13.41 21.92 -25.61
CA PRO A 346 -12.45 21.66 -26.67
C PRO A 346 -11.57 20.45 -26.33
N ALA A 347 -11.35 19.56 -27.31
CA ALA A 347 -10.56 18.33 -27.13
C ALA A 347 -9.13 18.61 -26.60
N ALA A 348 -8.55 19.77 -26.90
CA ALA A 348 -7.21 20.16 -26.43
C ALA A 348 -7.15 20.48 -24.92
N THR A 349 -8.28 20.67 -24.27
CA THR A 349 -8.37 20.98 -22.84
C THR A 349 -9.16 19.98 -22.04
N CYS A 350 -9.88 19.05 -22.68
CA CYS A 350 -10.65 18.02 -22.03
C CYS A 350 -9.76 16.91 -21.47
N TRP A 351 -10.17 16.35 -20.31
CA TRP A 351 -9.53 15.14 -19.80
C TRP A 351 -9.83 13.90 -20.67
N ASN A 352 -8.99 12.88 -20.56
CA ASN A 352 -9.22 11.55 -21.16
C ASN A 352 -9.21 10.47 -20.10
N TYR A 353 -9.97 9.41 -20.41
CA TYR A 353 -9.92 8.14 -19.67
C TYR A 353 -10.11 8.30 -18.16
N LEU A 354 -11.11 9.08 -17.75
CA LEU A 354 -11.51 9.20 -16.36
C LEU A 354 -12.56 8.12 -16.08
N GLU A 355 -12.14 7.05 -15.41
CA GLU A 355 -12.94 5.86 -15.13
C GLU A 355 -13.48 5.92 -13.70
N VAL A 356 -14.75 5.52 -13.50
CA VAL A 356 -15.38 5.44 -12.16
C VAL A 356 -15.22 4.02 -11.63
N ARG A 357 -14.64 3.88 -10.44
CA ARG A 357 -14.36 2.62 -9.77
C ARG A 357 -15.41 2.24 -8.72
N ASP A 358 -16.04 3.24 -8.12
CA ASP A 358 -17.09 3.09 -7.10
C ASP A 358 -18.04 4.28 -7.22
N PRO A 359 -19.38 4.08 -7.16
CA PRO A 359 -20.08 2.81 -6.98
C PRO A 359 -20.07 1.93 -8.22
N SER A 360 -20.27 0.62 -8.00
CA SER A 360 -20.51 -0.36 -9.06
C SER A 360 -21.73 -1.20 -8.66
N PRO A 361 -22.82 -1.22 -9.46
CA PRO A 361 -22.99 -0.48 -10.72
C PRO A 361 -23.21 1.02 -10.52
N LEU A 362 -22.72 1.83 -11.46
CA LEU A 362 -22.92 3.27 -11.48
C LEU A 362 -24.23 3.63 -12.21
N GLN A 363 -25.17 4.26 -11.50
CA GLN A 363 -26.43 4.70 -12.07
C GLN A 363 -26.28 5.99 -12.90
N ALA A 364 -27.11 6.18 -13.92
CA ALA A 364 -27.02 7.34 -14.81
C ALA A 364 -27.11 8.70 -14.08
N PRO A 365 -28.02 8.92 -13.11
CA PRO A 365 -28.03 10.17 -12.34
C PRO A 365 -26.75 10.38 -11.52
N GLN A 366 -26.18 9.33 -10.95
CA GLN A 366 -24.92 9.37 -10.17
C GLN A 366 -23.75 9.77 -11.07
N ARG A 367 -23.65 9.11 -12.25
CA ARG A 367 -22.64 9.45 -13.26
C ARG A 367 -22.75 10.91 -13.70
N ASP A 368 -23.96 11.39 -13.99
CA ASP A 368 -24.19 12.74 -14.48
C ASP A 368 -23.90 13.79 -13.42
N TRP A 369 -24.21 13.51 -12.16
CA TRP A 369 -23.85 14.37 -11.03
C TRP A 369 -22.33 14.47 -10.87
N LEU A 370 -21.64 13.31 -10.80
CA LEU A 370 -20.19 13.26 -10.62
C LEU A 370 -19.48 13.97 -11.80
N ARG A 371 -19.92 13.68 -13.04
CA ARG A 371 -19.40 14.33 -14.24
C ARG A 371 -19.56 15.84 -14.17
N GLY A 372 -20.72 16.35 -13.77
CA GLY A 372 -20.97 17.78 -13.60
C GLY A 372 -20.05 18.43 -12.58
N HIS A 373 -19.89 17.79 -11.42
CA HIS A 373 -19.04 18.28 -10.33
C HIS A 373 -17.55 18.30 -10.72
N VAL A 374 -17.06 17.24 -11.39
CA VAL A 374 -15.69 17.18 -11.92
C VAL A 374 -15.48 18.20 -13.03
N GLN A 375 -16.48 18.42 -13.91
CA GLN A 375 -16.42 19.44 -14.96
C GLN A 375 -16.31 20.87 -14.37
N GLU A 376 -17.11 21.19 -13.35
CA GLU A 376 -17.02 22.47 -12.67
C GLU A 376 -15.61 22.74 -12.11
N PHE A 377 -15.02 21.75 -11.45
CA PHE A 377 -13.64 21.83 -10.95
C PHE A 377 -12.65 22.05 -12.10
N HIS A 378 -12.78 21.27 -13.17
CA HIS A 378 -11.92 21.33 -14.34
C HIS A 378 -11.96 22.69 -15.03
N ASP A 379 -13.15 23.28 -15.16
CA ASP A 379 -13.36 24.58 -15.78
C ASP A 379 -12.81 25.72 -14.91
N VAL A 380 -13.05 25.64 -13.58
CA VAL A 380 -12.53 26.64 -12.63
C VAL A 380 -11.00 26.65 -12.61
N LEU A 381 -10.32 25.52 -12.77
CA LEU A 381 -8.86 25.48 -12.89
C LEU A 381 -8.31 26.32 -14.04
N ARG A 382 -9.12 26.59 -15.07
CA ARG A 382 -8.76 27.33 -16.29
C ARG A 382 -9.31 28.74 -16.29
N ALA A 383 -10.16 29.08 -15.35
CA ALA A 383 -10.77 30.40 -15.25
C ALA A 383 -9.76 31.45 -14.77
N ALA A 384 -10.02 32.72 -15.11
CA ALA A 384 -9.16 33.82 -14.68
C ALA A 384 -9.11 34.00 -13.15
N ASN A 385 -10.17 33.59 -12.44
CA ASN A 385 -10.28 33.60 -10.99
C ASN A 385 -9.92 32.21 -10.34
N SER A 386 -9.20 31.38 -11.02
CA SER A 386 -8.85 30.02 -10.56
C SER A 386 -8.23 30.01 -9.16
N ALA A 387 -7.38 30.97 -8.83
CA ALA A 387 -6.71 31.10 -7.54
C ALA A 387 -7.54 31.79 -6.44
N ASP A 388 -8.75 32.24 -6.74
CA ASP A 388 -9.62 32.91 -5.77
C ASP A 388 -9.94 31.96 -4.60
N PRO A 389 -9.75 32.37 -3.32
CA PRO A 389 -9.88 31.48 -2.18
C PRO A 389 -11.31 30.97 -1.94
N VAL A 390 -12.34 31.66 -2.47
CA VAL A 390 -13.75 31.33 -2.23
C VAL A 390 -14.39 30.67 -3.46
N THR A 391 -14.14 31.19 -4.65
CA THR A 391 -14.78 30.75 -5.90
C THR A 391 -13.87 29.95 -6.81
N GLY A 392 -12.56 29.95 -6.54
CA GLY A 392 -11.56 29.20 -7.29
C GLY A 392 -11.53 27.69 -6.96
N TYR A 393 -10.47 27.02 -7.40
CA TYR A 393 -10.32 25.56 -7.27
C TYR A 393 -10.37 25.07 -5.82
N ARG A 394 -9.99 25.92 -4.84
CA ARG A 394 -10.00 25.59 -3.39
C ARG A 394 -11.40 25.27 -2.86
N LYS A 395 -12.45 25.66 -3.58
CA LYS A 395 -13.83 25.27 -3.29
C LYS A 395 -14.05 23.78 -3.52
N TYR A 396 -13.40 23.20 -4.51
CA TYR A 396 -13.68 21.86 -5.04
C TYR A 396 -12.75 20.77 -4.49
N ILE A 397 -11.49 21.10 -4.24
CA ILE A 397 -10.47 20.10 -3.84
C ILE A 397 -9.96 20.31 -2.42
N ASP A 398 -9.57 19.23 -1.78
CA ASP A 398 -8.71 19.24 -0.61
C ASP A 398 -7.28 19.50 -1.06
N VAL A 399 -6.79 20.72 -0.86
CA VAL A 399 -5.50 21.16 -1.39
C VAL A 399 -4.33 20.40 -0.77
N ASP A 400 -4.44 20.02 0.50
CA ASP A 400 -3.37 19.30 1.19
C ASP A 400 -3.16 17.92 0.58
N SER A 401 -4.22 17.19 0.23
CA SER A 401 -4.10 15.89 -0.44
C SER A 401 -3.44 15.99 -1.83
N PHE A 402 -3.76 17.04 -2.60
CA PHE A 402 -3.11 17.28 -3.88
C PHE A 402 -1.64 17.68 -3.73
N VAL A 403 -1.30 18.45 -2.69
CA VAL A 403 0.09 18.79 -2.34
C VAL A 403 0.86 17.52 -1.97
N ASP A 404 0.32 16.67 -1.11
CA ASP A 404 0.98 15.43 -0.67
C ASP A 404 1.15 14.44 -1.82
N GLN A 405 0.14 14.27 -2.67
CA GLN A 405 0.24 13.48 -3.90
C GLN A 405 1.37 14.00 -4.80
N MET A 406 1.45 15.33 -4.98
CA MET A 406 2.49 15.93 -5.82
C MET A 406 3.89 15.77 -5.22
N VAL A 407 4.04 15.86 -3.90
CA VAL A 407 5.32 15.60 -3.22
C VAL A 407 5.82 14.19 -3.54
N LEU A 408 4.96 13.18 -3.41
CA LEU A 408 5.34 11.79 -3.66
C LEU A 408 5.59 11.52 -5.15
N ASN A 409 4.74 12.03 -6.03
CA ASN A 409 4.90 11.89 -7.48
C ASN A 409 6.19 12.53 -7.99
N GLU A 410 6.56 13.69 -7.47
CA GLU A 410 7.80 14.36 -7.87
C GLU A 410 9.04 13.75 -7.22
N LEU A 411 8.95 13.25 -5.98
CA LEU A 411 10.06 12.53 -5.36
C LEU A 411 10.35 11.22 -6.07
N SER A 412 9.32 10.45 -6.36
CA SER A 412 9.45 9.13 -7.00
C SER A 412 9.66 9.21 -8.50
N ARG A 413 9.20 10.29 -9.15
CA ARG A 413 9.07 10.41 -10.60
C ARG A 413 8.41 9.17 -11.21
N GLU A 414 7.31 8.71 -10.58
CA GLU A 414 6.54 7.61 -11.12
C GLU A 414 6.12 7.94 -12.56
N MET A 415 6.28 6.99 -13.47
CA MET A 415 6.21 7.20 -14.92
C MET A 415 4.82 7.64 -15.39
N ASP A 416 3.78 7.07 -14.84
CA ASP A 416 2.38 7.30 -15.20
C ASP A 416 1.71 8.37 -14.32
N SER A 417 2.46 8.95 -13.36
CA SER A 417 1.97 10.00 -12.45
C SER A 417 1.13 11.04 -13.18
N TYR A 418 0.01 11.41 -12.57
CA TYR A 418 -0.94 12.43 -13.04
C TYR A 418 -1.83 12.03 -14.21
N ILE A 419 -1.46 11.05 -15.03
CA ILE A 419 -2.17 10.71 -16.27
C ILE A 419 -2.80 9.32 -16.27
N ARG A 420 -2.29 8.40 -15.44
CA ARG A 420 -2.80 7.04 -15.26
C ARG A 420 -2.61 6.60 -13.82
N SER A 421 -3.33 5.57 -13.42
CA SER A 421 -3.29 5.07 -12.02
C SER A 421 -3.39 6.18 -10.97
N ALA A 422 -3.92 7.33 -11.39
CA ALA A 422 -4.07 8.54 -10.59
C ALA A 422 -5.50 8.60 -10.03
N TYR A 423 -5.63 8.15 -8.79
CA TYR A 423 -6.91 8.02 -8.12
C TYR A 423 -7.36 9.31 -7.46
N PHE A 424 -8.68 9.47 -7.39
CA PHE A 424 -9.39 10.53 -6.67
C PHE A 424 -10.61 9.94 -5.99
N TYR A 425 -11.04 10.56 -4.90
CA TYR A 425 -12.26 10.17 -4.21
C TYR A 425 -13.00 11.37 -3.63
N LYS A 426 -14.29 11.19 -3.39
CA LYS A 426 -15.14 12.21 -2.77
C LYS A 426 -16.21 11.56 -1.91
N ASP A 427 -16.26 11.93 -0.62
CA ASP A 427 -17.37 11.58 0.26
C ASP A 427 -18.44 12.70 0.24
N ARG A 428 -19.58 12.42 0.88
CA ARG A 428 -20.66 13.40 1.06
C ARG A 428 -20.16 14.57 1.89
N ASP A 429 -20.58 15.78 1.51
CA ASP A 429 -20.25 17.04 2.20
C ASP A 429 -18.73 17.32 2.28
N THR A 430 -17.92 16.64 1.49
CA THR A 430 -16.46 16.87 1.41
C THR A 430 -16.05 17.39 0.04
N LYS A 431 -14.78 17.72 -0.08
CA LYS A 431 -14.13 18.08 -1.34
C LYS A 431 -13.64 16.83 -2.07
N ILE A 432 -13.09 17.01 -3.26
CA ILE A 432 -12.33 15.99 -4.00
C ILE A 432 -10.97 15.85 -3.35
N PHE A 433 -10.56 14.64 -3.04
CA PHE A 433 -9.23 14.29 -2.53
C PHE A 433 -8.41 13.60 -3.62
N ALA A 434 -7.11 13.88 -3.67
CA ALA A 434 -6.15 13.09 -4.45
C ALA A 434 -5.73 11.85 -3.65
N GLY A 435 -5.63 10.71 -4.34
CA GLY A 435 -5.38 9.40 -3.75
C GLY A 435 -6.60 8.47 -3.91
N PRO A 436 -6.50 7.21 -3.44
CA PRO A 436 -5.35 6.53 -2.83
C PRO A 436 -4.13 6.41 -3.74
N LEU A 437 -2.96 6.21 -3.14
CA LEU A 437 -1.75 5.90 -3.90
C LEU A 437 -1.86 4.53 -4.57
N TRP A 438 -1.40 4.41 -5.81
CA TRP A 438 -1.44 3.17 -6.58
C TRP A 438 -0.36 3.15 -7.67
N ASP A 439 0.25 1.95 -7.90
CA ASP A 439 1.05 1.64 -9.09
C ASP A 439 2.39 2.39 -9.19
N TYR A 440 3.25 2.28 -8.17
CA TYR A 440 4.53 2.99 -8.07
C TYR A 440 5.76 2.14 -8.42
N ASP A 441 5.61 1.03 -9.14
CA ASP A 441 6.73 0.16 -9.51
C ASP A 441 7.64 0.76 -10.58
N LEU A 442 7.12 1.63 -11.46
CA LEU A 442 7.88 2.34 -12.49
C LEU A 442 8.39 3.72 -12.00
N SER A 443 9.04 3.72 -10.85
CA SER A 443 9.51 4.92 -10.14
C SER A 443 10.99 4.84 -9.77
N PHE A 444 11.53 5.90 -9.19
CA PHE A 444 12.93 5.98 -8.72
C PHE A 444 13.94 5.49 -9.76
N GLY A 445 13.81 5.99 -11.00
CA GLY A 445 14.74 5.71 -12.09
C GLY A 445 14.40 4.47 -12.92
N VAL A 446 13.23 3.86 -12.74
CA VAL A 446 12.69 2.78 -13.58
C VAL A 446 11.58 3.33 -14.48
N GLY A 447 11.60 2.94 -15.78
CA GLY A 447 10.60 3.32 -16.76
C GLY A 447 11.22 3.81 -18.06
N GLY A 448 11.89 4.96 -18.06
CA GLY A 448 12.56 5.54 -19.22
C GLY A 448 11.64 6.32 -20.16
N TYR A 449 10.35 6.46 -19.82
CA TYR A 449 9.42 7.31 -20.54
C TYR A 449 9.18 8.61 -19.76
N PHE A 450 8.83 9.68 -20.48
CA PHE A 450 8.57 10.99 -19.89
C PHE A 450 9.72 11.51 -19.01
N GLY A 451 10.97 11.06 -19.27
CA GLY A 451 12.15 11.47 -18.53
C GLY A 451 12.14 11.07 -17.05
N ASN A 452 11.33 10.09 -16.65
CA ASN A 452 11.18 9.69 -15.25
C ASN A 452 12.45 9.06 -14.65
N ASP A 453 13.37 8.59 -15.49
CA ASP A 453 14.71 8.11 -15.13
C ASP A 453 15.70 9.25 -14.79
N GLN A 454 15.37 10.49 -15.18
CA GLN A 454 16.22 11.65 -14.95
C GLN A 454 16.09 12.21 -13.54
N ILE A 455 17.19 12.70 -12.96
CA ILE A 455 17.18 13.34 -11.64
C ILE A 455 16.55 14.74 -11.68
N ALA A 456 16.88 15.52 -12.70
CA ALA A 456 16.41 16.90 -12.85
C ALA A 456 15.11 17.00 -13.62
N GLY A 457 14.37 18.11 -13.44
CA GLY A 457 13.11 18.37 -14.11
C GLY A 457 11.88 17.93 -13.30
N TRP A 458 10.71 18.30 -13.79
CA TRP A 458 9.42 18.06 -13.14
C TRP A 458 8.64 16.99 -13.88
N GLN A 459 8.13 15.99 -13.15
CA GLN A 459 7.34 14.93 -13.74
C GLN A 459 6.02 15.48 -14.30
N TYR A 460 5.35 16.39 -13.60
CA TYR A 460 4.11 17.01 -14.06
C TYR A 460 4.25 17.76 -15.39
N GLN A 461 5.46 18.17 -15.79
CA GLN A 461 5.73 18.79 -17.08
C GLN A 461 5.92 17.76 -18.19
N GLN A 462 6.42 16.58 -17.87
CA GLN A 462 6.78 15.53 -18.83
C GLN A 462 5.56 14.64 -19.19
N THR A 463 4.73 14.31 -18.20
CA THR A 463 3.54 13.45 -18.39
C THR A 463 2.36 14.16 -19.05
N ARG A 464 2.58 15.34 -19.56
CA ARG A 464 1.56 16.21 -20.14
C ARG A 464 0.99 15.72 -21.48
N GLN A 465 1.62 14.77 -22.15
CA GLN A 465 1.26 14.31 -23.49
C GLN A 465 0.62 12.91 -23.44
N PRO A 466 -0.35 12.62 -24.34
CA PRO A 466 -0.90 13.46 -25.41
C PRO A 466 -2.15 14.25 -25.03
N VAL A 467 -2.62 14.25 -23.77
CA VAL A 467 -3.93 14.74 -23.39
C VAL A 467 -3.94 15.56 -22.11
N ALA A 468 -4.98 16.34 -21.95
CA ALA A 468 -5.16 17.36 -20.92
C ALA A 468 -5.54 16.82 -19.52
N ASN A 469 -4.96 15.71 -19.07
CA ASN A 469 -4.98 15.32 -17.65
C ASN A 469 -4.03 16.24 -16.88
N ASP A 470 -4.26 17.56 -16.99
CA ASP A 470 -3.33 18.61 -16.61
C ASP A 470 -3.74 19.32 -15.30
N TRP A 471 -4.52 18.68 -14.44
CA TRP A 471 -4.97 19.32 -13.19
C TRP A 471 -3.80 19.83 -12.36
N PHE A 472 -2.75 19.03 -12.17
CA PHE A 472 -1.56 19.44 -11.42
C PHE A 472 -0.74 20.51 -12.14
N PRO A 473 -0.49 20.45 -13.47
CA PRO A 473 0.05 21.59 -14.23
C PRO A 473 -0.73 22.90 -14.08
N GLN A 474 -2.06 22.86 -13.99
CA GLN A 474 -2.86 24.07 -13.75
C GLN A 474 -2.71 24.59 -12.31
N LEU A 475 -2.70 23.71 -11.30
CA LEU A 475 -2.53 24.09 -9.89
C LEU A 475 -1.20 24.81 -9.63
N VAL A 476 -0.10 24.36 -10.23
CA VAL A 476 1.23 25.01 -10.05
C VAL A 476 1.33 26.39 -10.70
N ARG A 477 0.32 26.86 -11.42
CA ARG A 477 0.24 28.25 -11.88
C ARG A 477 -0.14 29.22 -10.77
N ASP A 478 -0.75 28.72 -9.69
CA ASP A 478 -1.05 29.52 -8.49
C ASP A 478 0.18 29.57 -7.57
N PRO A 479 0.80 30.77 -7.36
CA PRO A 479 1.91 30.94 -6.43
C PRO A 479 1.60 30.48 -5.01
N ALA A 480 0.34 30.60 -4.56
CA ALA A 480 -0.06 30.16 -3.22
C ALA A 480 -0.03 28.63 -3.12
N PHE A 481 -0.44 27.89 -4.15
CA PHE A 481 -0.29 26.44 -4.21
C PHE A 481 1.19 26.02 -4.17
N VAL A 482 2.03 26.66 -4.97
CA VAL A 482 3.47 26.38 -5.01
C VAL A 482 4.14 26.68 -3.68
N ASN A 483 3.76 27.75 -2.98
CA ASN A 483 4.28 28.06 -1.64
C ASN A 483 3.85 27.01 -0.60
N GLN A 484 2.61 26.52 -0.66
CA GLN A 484 2.12 25.46 0.20
C GLN A 484 2.92 24.15 -0.05
N LEU A 485 3.13 23.81 -1.32
CA LEU A 485 3.93 22.67 -1.74
C LEU A 485 5.38 22.75 -1.24
N ARG A 486 6.04 23.92 -1.39
CA ARG A 486 7.39 24.17 -0.85
C ARG A 486 7.43 24.03 0.66
N SER A 487 6.49 24.64 1.35
CA SER A 487 6.42 24.57 2.83
C SER A 487 6.23 23.13 3.30
N ARG A 488 5.37 22.36 2.62
CA ARG A 488 5.15 20.95 2.92
C ARG A 488 6.40 20.10 2.67
N TRP A 489 7.03 20.26 1.50
CA TRP A 489 8.31 19.60 1.18
C TRP A 489 9.36 19.88 2.24
N GLN A 490 9.62 21.15 2.56
CA GLN A 490 10.61 21.55 3.55
C GLN A 490 10.28 21.01 4.95
N SER A 491 8.99 20.91 5.30
CA SER A 491 8.57 20.29 6.55
C SER A 491 8.89 18.79 6.58
N LEU A 492 8.55 18.08 5.52
CA LEU A 492 8.80 16.65 5.40
C LEU A 492 10.30 16.33 5.36
N ARG A 493 11.11 17.18 4.72
CA ARG A 493 12.58 17.04 4.67
C ARG A 493 13.26 17.17 6.03
N ARG A 494 12.63 17.82 7.01
CA ARG A 494 13.12 17.87 8.39
C ARG A 494 12.81 16.63 9.23
N GLY A 495 12.06 15.68 8.69
CA GLY A 495 11.61 14.48 9.40
C GLY A 495 11.47 13.29 8.48
N LEU A 496 10.24 12.98 8.08
CA LEU A 496 9.87 11.77 7.34
C LEU A 496 10.70 11.54 6.06
N LEU A 497 10.96 12.59 5.30
CA LEU A 497 11.74 12.53 4.06
C LEU A 497 13.21 13.00 4.24
N ALA A 498 13.73 13.10 5.48
CA ALA A 498 15.15 13.33 5.68
C ALA A 498 15.97 12.18 5.07
N ASP A 499 17.19 12.48 4.57
CA ASP A 499 18.02 11.46 3.91
C ASP A 499 18.23 10.22 4.79
N SER A 500 18.50 10.43 6.07
CA SER A 500 18.67 9.33 7.03
C SER A 500 17.39 8.53 7.25
N ALA A 501 16.22 9.18 7.27
CA ALA A 501 14.94 8.50 7.42
C ALA A 501 14.60 7.66 6.17
N LEU A 502 14.82 8.23 4.98
CA LEU A 502 14.63 7.52 3.70
C LEU A 502 15.56 6.31 3.59
N GLN A 503 16.83 6.45 3.96
CA GLN A 503 17.80 5.34 3.97
C GLN A 503 17.38 4.25 4.94
N ALA A 504 17.06 4.60 6.19
CA ALA A 504 16.63 3.65 7.20
C ALA A 504 15.38 2.87 6.78
N ARG A 505 14.45 3.52 6.08
CA ARG A 505 13.24 2.87 5.56
C ARG A 505 13.55 1.89 4.43
N ILE A 506 14.42 2.27 3.50
CA ILE A 506 14.88 1.34 2.44
C ILE A 506 15.54 0.11 3.08
N ASP A 507 16.39 0.30 4.09
CA ASP A 507 17.05 -0.80 4.79
C ASP A 507 16.03 -1.69 5.52
N ALA A 508 15.04 -1.11 6.17
CA ALA A 508 13.98 -1.86 6.86
C ALA A 508 13.11 -2.68 5.89
N LEU A 509 12.80 -2.12 4.71
CA LEU A 509 12.04 -2.83 3.67
C LEU A 509 12.88 -3.94 3.00
N ALA A 510 14.16 -3.71 2.79
CA ALA A 510 15.04 -4.66 2.12
C ALA A 510 15.47 -5.82 3.05
N ALA A 511 15.68 -5.56 4.34
CA ALA A 511 16.24 -6.56 5.26
C ALA A 511 15.51 -7.91 5.26
N PRO A 512 14.16 -7.98 5.34
CA PRO A 512 13.45 -9.26 5.35
C PRO A 512 13.46 -9.98 4.00
N LEU A 513 13.83 -9.30 2.91
CA LEU A 513 13.78 -9.85 1.55
C LEU A 513 15.07 -10.57 1.12
N ALA A 514 16.15 -10.51 1.88
CA ALA A 514 17.49 -10.90 1.44
C ALA A 514 17.54 -12.32 0.84
N ASN A 515 17.01 -13.32 1.52
CA ASN A 515 17.00 -14.70 1.06
C ASN A 515 15.92 -14.93 -0.03
N GLY A 516 14.75 -14.32 0.14
CA GLY A 516 13.69 -14.36 -0.86
C GLY A 516 14.13 -13.73 -2.19
N ALA A 517 14.85 -12.61 -2.15
CA ALA A 517 15.40 -11.96 -3.33
C ALA A 517 16.44 -12.86 -4.04
N GLN A 518 17.27 -13.56 -3.30
CA GLN A 518 18.20 -14.52 -3.90
C GLN A 518 17.45 -15.59 -4.71
N ARG A 519 16.43 -16.22 -4.12
CA ARG A 519 15.56 -17.20 -4.79
C ARG A 519 14.80 -16.58 -5.97
N ASN A 520 14.29 -15.36 -5.81
CA ASN A 520 13.60 -14.63 -6.85
C ASN A 520 14.47 -14.44 -8.10
N PHE A 521 15.74 -14.04 -7.94
CA PHE A 521 16.62 -13.77 -9.07
C PHE A 521 17.33 -15.05 -9.59
N GLN A 522 17.27 -16.17 -8.89
CA GLN A 522 17.51 -17.49 -9.45
C GLN A 522 16.40 -17.90 -10.42
N ARG A 523 15.14 -17.61 -10.05
CA ARG A 523 13.97 -17.88 -10.89
C ARG A 523 13.88 -16.92 -12.08
N TRP A 524 14.18 -15.63 -11.86
CA TRP A 524 14.07 -14.55 -12.82
C TRP A 524 15.41 -13.81 -12.96
N PRO A 525 16.37 -14.32 -13.77
CA PRO A 525 17.73 -13.79 -13.83
C PRO A 525 17.84 -12.50 -14.67
N ASN A 526 17.12 -11.44 -14.27
CA ASN A 526 17.04 -10.18 -15.01
C ASN A 526 17.83 -9.00 -14.39
N LEU A 527 18.63 -9.22 -13.33
CA LEU A 527 19.33 -8.15 -12.59
C LEU A 527 20.18 -7.23 -13.50
N THR A 528 20.85 -7.80 -14.50
CA THR A 528 21.74 -7.08 -15.41
C THR A 528 21.08 -6.66 -16.73
N ALA A 529 19.78 -6.99 -16.93
CA ALA A 529 19.06 -6.58 -18.11
C ALA A 529 18.78 -5.06 -18.06
N PRO A 530 19.18 -4.26 -19.07
CA PRO A 530 18.92 -2.82 -19.06
C PRO A 530 17.47 -2.48 -19.39
N MET A 531 16.70 -3.46 -19.87
CA MET A 531 15.29 -3.33 -20.24
C MET A 531 14.50 -4.51 -19.68
N VAL A 532 13.28 -4.24 -19.23
CA VAL A 532 12.25 -5.24 -18.92
C VAL A 532 11.01 -4.88 -19.73
N GLY A 533 10.71 -5.69 -20.76
CA GLY A 533 9.75 -5.27 -21.78
C GLY A 533 10.20 -3.94 -22.40
N PRO A 534 9.32 -2.92 -22.48
CA PRO A 534 9.68 -1.61 -23.04
C PRO A 534 10.35 -0.68 -22.02
N PHE A 535 10.49 -1.08 -20.75
CA PHE A 535 10.92 -0.19 -19.67
C PHE A 535 12.41 -0.28 -19.42
N TYR A 536 13.07 0.88 -19.33
CA TYR A 536 14.42 0.99 -18.81
C TYR A 536 14.48 0.57 -17.35
N THR A 537 15.51 -0.19 -17.00
CA THR A 537 15.75 -0.61 -15.62
C THR A 537 17.24 -0.49 -15.30
N PRO A 538 17.63 0.01 -14.12
CA PRO A 538 19.02 0.03 -13.69
C PRO A 538 19.63 -1.37 -13.75
N THR A 539 20.93 -1.44 -14.04
CA THR A 539 21.69 -2.69 -14.08
C THR A 539 22.61 -2.80 -12.88
N ALA A 540 22.57 -3.92 -12.18
CA ALA A 540 23.51 -4.24 -11.13
C ALA A 540 23.70 -5.76 -11.07
N PRO A 541 24.89 -6.28 -10.73
CA PRO A 541 25.14 -7.72 -10.70
C PRO A 541 24.47 -8.43 -9.53
N THR A 542 24.03 -7.68 -8.50
CA THR A 542 23.39 -8.22 -7.30
C THR A 542 22.11 -7.46 -6.96
N TRP A 543 21.21 -8.10 -6.24
CA TRP A 543 20.00 -7.45 -5.73
C TRP A 543 20.32 -6.26 -4.81
N GLN A 544 21.33 -6.40 -3.92
CA GLN A 544 21.79 -5.29 -3.07
C GLN A 544 22.26 -4.10 -3.89
N GLY A 545 22.90 -4.37 -5.04
CA GLY A 545 23.26 -3.33 -6.00
C GLY A 545 22.04 -2.61 -6.61
N GLN A 546 20.92 -3.31 -6.83
CA GLN A 546 19.66 -2.72 -7.30
C GLN A 546 19.02 -1.83 -6.22
N VAL A 547 19.03 -2.29 -4.96
CA VAL A 547 18.58 -1.49 -3.80
C VAL A 547 19.44 -0.23 -3.65
N GLN A 548 20.76 -0.36 -3.78
CA GLN A 548 21.67 0.78 -3.71
C GLN A 548 21.46 1.78 -4.85
N ALA A 549 21.25 1.30 -6.09
CA ALA A 549 20.96 2.16 -7.24
C ALA A 549 19.66 2.97 -7.04
N MET A 550 18.63 2.36 -6.50
CA MET A 550 17.37 3.03 -6.12
C MET A 550 17.62 4.09 -5.04
N ARG A 551 18.36 3.74 -3.98
CA ARG A 551 18.74 4.66 -2.88
C ARG A 551 19.47 5.89 -3.40
N ASP A 552 20.52 5.68 -4.19
CA ASP A 552 21.34 6.76 -4.74
C ASP A 552 20.54 7.67 -5.67
N TRP A 553 19.65 7.09 -6.46
CA TRP A 553 18.76 7.86 -7.33
C TRP A 553 17.83 8.74 -6.51
N MET A 554 17.17 8.17 -5.50
CA MET A 554 16.22 8.87 -4.64
C MET A 554 16.88 10.02 -3.86
N LEU A 555 18.06 9.78 -3.28
CA LEU A 555 18.78 10.83 -2.52
C LEU A 555 19.23 11.97 -3.44
N ARG A 556 19.71 11.66 -4.65
CA ARG A 556 20.04 12.70 -5.65
C ARG A 556 18.79 13.45 -6.10
N ARG A 557 17.65 12.78 -6.23
CA ARG A 557 16.37 13.42 -6.56
C ARG A 557 15.92 14.34 -5.44
N ALA A 558 15.96 13.90 -4.20
CA ALA A 558 15.65 14.72 -3.03
C ALA A 558 16.55 15.97 -2.97
N ALA A 559 17.84 15.82 -3.21
CA ALA A 559 18.78 16.95 -3.27
C ALA A 559 18.46 17.93 -4.41
N TRP A 560 18.01 17.44 -5.57
CA TRP A 560 17.55 18.32 -6.64
C TRP A 560 16.28 19.08 -6.25
N LEU A 561 15.33 18.42 -5.58
CA LEU A 561 14.12 19.07 -5.05
C LEU A 561 14.44 20.09 -3.95
N ASP A 562 15.51 19.90 -3.19
CA ASP A 562 16.00 20.85 -2.18
C ASP A 562 16.71 22.07 -2.82
N SER A 563 17.11 22.02 -4.09
CA SER A 563 17.78 23.10 -4.76
C SER A 563 16.83 24.25 -5.15
N THR A 564 17.38 25.38 -5.58
CA THR A 564 16.60 26.52 -6.09
C THR A 564 15.84 26.20 -7.40
N ALA A 565 16.28 25.20 -8.16
CA ALA A 565 15.55 24.69 -9.32
C ALA A 565 14.35 23.79 -8.92
N GLY A 566 14.36 23.28 -7.69
CA GLY A 566 13.29 22.50 -7.06
C GLY A 566 12.41 23.38 -6.15
N TRP A 567 12.13 22.83 -4.97
CA TRP A 567 11.29 23.49 -3.93
C TRP A 567 12.09 24.14 -2.81
N GLY A 568 13.44 24.14 -2.88
CA GLY A 568 14.32 24.72 -1.85
C GLY A 568 14.45 26.24 -1.89
N GLY A 569 13.76 26.93 -2.81
CA GLY A 569 13.72 28.41 -2.85
C GLY A 569 13.02 29.01 -1.62
N PRO A 570 13.27 30.29 -1.29
CA PRO A 570 12.65 30.94 -0.15
C PRO A 570 11.12 30.89 -0.25
N VAL A 571 10.47 30.49 0.84
CA VAL A 571 9.01 30.60 0.97
C VAL A 571 8.68 32.07 1.12
N THR A 572 8.04 32.66 0.11
CA THR A 572 7.49 34.00 0.26
C THR A 572 6.24 33.89 1.13
N THR A 573 6.37 34.32 2.39
CA THR A 573 5.19 34.46 3.25
C THR A 573 4.26 35.50 2.59
N PRO A 574 2.96 35.18 2.42
CA PRO A 574 1.99 36.20 2.07
C PRO A 574 2.05 37.33 3.14
N PRO A 575 1.93 38.58 2.78
CA PRO A 575 1.83 39.64 3.77
C PRO A 575 0.66 39.31 4.72
N PRO A 576 0.84 39.47 6.05
CA PRO A 576 -0.25 39.20 6.98
C PRO A 576 -1.42 40.09 6.60
N SER A 577 -2.60 39.49 6.50
CA SER A 577 -3.85 40.24 6.36
C SER A 577 -3.91 41.29 7.48
N PRO A 578 -4.30 42.52 7.18
CA PRO A 578 -4.36 43.56 8.20
C PRO A 578 -5.39 43.16 9.27
N THR A 579 -4.86 42.69 10.39
CA THR A 579 -5.66 42.51 11.61
C THR A 579 -5.94 43.92 12.14
N THR A 580 -7.18 44.34 12.10
CA THR A 580 -7.63 45.54 12.80
C THR A 580 -7.37 45.35 14.29
N ALA A 581 -6.36 46.04 14.79
CA ALA A 581 -6.06 46.06 16.21
C ALA A 581 -7.17 46.80 16.99
N PRO A 582 -7.60 46.28 18.14
CA PRO A 582 -8.46 47.07 19.04
C PRO A 582 -7.66 48.24 19.62
N PRO A 583 -8.35 49.39 19.96
CA PRO A 583 -7.66 50.56 20.46
C PRO A 583 -6.99 50.31 21.83
N THR A 584 -5.74 50.73 21.92
CA THR A 584 -4.90 50.65 23.10
C THR A 584 -5.40 51.58 24.18
N PRO A 585 -5.54 51.15 25.45
CA PRO A 585 -5.77 52.06 26.59
C PRO A 585 -4.45 52.78 26.95
N THR A 586 -4.52 54.10 27.04
CA THR A 586 -3.45 54.96 27.53
C THR A 586 -3.20 54.78 29.03
N THR A 587 -1.99 54.41 29.41
CA THR A 587 -1.54 54.33 30.83
C THR A 587 -0.68 55.55 31.15
N PRO A 588 -0.79 56.14 32.37
CA PRO A 588 0.02 57.27 32.80
C PRO A 588 1.44 56.89 33.12
N PRO A 589 2.43 57.83 33.18
CA PRO A 589 3.85 57.49 33.34
C PRO A 589 4.22 57.06 34.76
N PRO A 590 5.24 56.18 34.92
CA PRO A 590 5.60 55.61 36.21
C PRO A 590 6.51 56.53 37.05
N THR A 591 6.27 56.49 38.34
CA THR A 591 7.06 57.06 39.41
C THR A 591 8.30 56.21 39.64
N THR A 592 9.47 56.84 39.76
CA THR A 592 10.76 56.19 40.02
C THR A 592 10.92 55.79 41.50
N THR A 593 11.29 54.53 41.74
CA THR A 593 11.75 54.02 43.03
C THR A 593 13.16 53.38 42.87
N PRO A 594 14.08 53.53 43.85
CA PRO A 594 15.47 53.09 43.66
C PRO A 594 15.66 51.57 43.75
N PRO A 595 16.76 51.01 43.23
CA PRO A 595 16.91 49.60 42.96
C PRO A 595 17.27 48.76 44.22
N PRO A 596 16.70 47.53 44.32
CA PRO A 596 17.18 46.56 45.30
C PRO A 596 18.36 45.76 44.74
N THR A 597 19.23 45.39 45.63
CA THR A 597 20.42 44.57 45.46
C THR A 597 20.16 43.25 44.74
N THR A 598 20.91 42.99 43.68
CA THR A 598 20.81 41.80 42.85
C THR A 598 21.42 40.57 43.48
N THR A 599 20.60 39.55 43.74
CA THR A 599 21.04 38.16 43.83
C THR A 599 21.16 37.62 42.39
N PRO A 600 22.22 36.88 42.03
CA PRO A 600 22.35 36.35 40.65
C PRO A 600 21.19 35.40 40.32
N PRO A 601 20.58 35.48 39.12
CA PRO A 601 19.53 34.54 38.71
C PRO A 601 20.10 33.14 38.58
N PRO A 602 19.29 32.06 38.86
CA PRO A 602 19.71 30.69 38.64
C PRO A 602 20.07 30.49 37.19
N ALA A 603 21.20 29.82 36.92
CA ALA A 603 21.69 29.55 35.59
C ALA A 603 20.63 28.78 34.77
N THR A 604 20.22 29.34 33.64
CA THR A 604 19.29 28.70 32.72
C THR A 604 19.86 27.35 32.27
N PRO A 605 19.13 26.22 32.37
CA PRO A 605 19.63 24.90 31.98
C PRO A 605 20.08 24.91 30.53
N ARG A 606 21.22 24.30 30.22
CA ARG A 606 21.72 24.17 28.85
C ARG A 606 20.84 23.23 27.99
N CYS A 607 20.18 22.25 28.61
CA CYS A 607 19.14 21.41 27.96
C CYS A 607 18.09 20.99 28.98
N THR A 608 16.91 20.61 28.46
CA THR A 608 15.81 20.02 29.21
C THR A 608 15.38 18.72 28.56
N ALA A 609 14.80 17.82 29.34
CA ALA A 609 14.21 16.58 28.83
C ALA A 609 12.81 16.37 29.39
N THR A 610 11.91 15.84 28.57
CA THR A 610 10.54 15.48 28.94
C THR A 610 10.29 14.01 28.60
N TYR A 611 9.82 13.23 29.57
CA TYR A 611 9.52 11.82 29.44
C TYR A 611 8.02 11.61 29.31
N THR A 612 7.58 10.78 28.35
CA THR A 612 6.17 10.45 28.09
C THR A 612 6.01 8.95 27.88
N VAL A 613 5.01 8.32 28.48
CA VAL A 613 4.57 6.96 28.13
C VAL A 613 3.56 7.09 27.01
N THR A 614 3.89 6.59 25.82
CA THR A 614 3.08 6.73 24.59
C THR A 614 2.13 5.57 24.38
N SER A 615 2.44 4.37 24.92
CA SER A 615 1.61 3.18 24.83
C SER A 615 1.85 2.25 26.01
N ARG A 616 0.85 1.42 26.35
CA ARG A 616 0.91 0.43 27.45
C ARG A 616 0.23 -0.85 27.04
N TRP A 617 0.78 -1.99 27.51
CA TRP A 617 0.21 -3.33 27.33
C TRP A 617 0.57 -4.21 28.54
N THR A 618 -0.02 -5.36 28.64
CA THR A 618 0.29 -6.29 29.73
C THR A 618 1.76 -6.70 29.72
N GLY A 619 2.49 -6.35 30.77
CA GLY A 619 3.92 -6.64 30.92
C GLY A 619 4.88 -5.64 30.26
N GLY A 620 4.41 -4.58 29.60
CA GLY A 620 5.29 -3.63 28.93
C GLY A 620 4.69 -2.26 28.61
N PHE A 621 5.52 -1.38 28.08
CA PHE A 621 5.11 -0.05 27.66
C PHE A 621 6.10 0.51 26.62
N GLN A 622 5.66 1.53 25.90
CA GLN A 622 6.51 2.35 25.05
C GLN A 622 6.65 3.74 25.68
N GLY A 623 7.89 4.21 25.74
CA GLY A 623 8.23 5.56 26.20
C GLY A 623 8.91 6.39 25.12
N GLU A 624 8.70 7.70 25.18
CA GLU A 624 9.39 8.70 24.38
C GLU A 624 10.03 9.74 25.30
N VAL A 625 11.22 10.18 24.95
CA VAL A 625 11.88 11.31 25.62
C VAL A 625 12.21 12.38 24.59
N ARG A 626 11.73 13.60 24.83
CA ARG A 626 12.06 14.80 24.07
C ARG A 626 13.17 15.56 24.77
N VAL A 627 14.26 15.81 24.06
CA VAL A 627 15.40 16.63 24.53
C VAL A 627 15.35 17.95 23.81
N THR A 628 15.39 19.07 24.57
CA THR A 628 15.32 20.43 24.03
C THR A 628 16.59 21.19 24.45
N ALA A 629 17.25 21.80 23.47
CA ALA A 629 18.39 22.72 23.75
C ALA A 629 17.89 23.99 24.40
N GLY A 630 18.64 24.50 25.38
CA GLY A 630 18.44 25.81 25.98
C GLY A 630 18.83 26.95 25.02
N PRO A 631 19.19 28.12 25.55
CA PRO A 631 19.58 29.28 24.74
C PRO A 631 20.92 29.13 24.01
N ALA A 632 21.69 28.09 24.29
CA ALA A 632 22.94 27.75 23.61
C ALA A 632 22.79 26.46 22.80
N ALA A 633 23.50 26.36 21.67
CA ALA A 633 23.58 25.14 20.87
C ALA A 633 24.23 24.00 21.66
N LEU A 634 23.75 22.76 21.43
CA LEU A 634 24.37 21.54 21.97
C LEU A 634 25.21 20.88 20.89
N SER A 635 26.33 20.29 21.27
CA SER A 635 27.09 19.35 20.43
C SER A 635 26.75 17.90 20.75
N ASN A 636 26.25 17.64 21.95
CA ASN A 636 25.78 16.33 22.41
C ASN A 636 24.85 16.50 23.62
N TRP A 637 24.14 15.42 23.95
CA TRP A 637 23.26 15.37 25.13
C TRP A 637 23.31 13.99 25.79
N SER A 638 23.02 13.97 27.08
CA SER A 638 22.83 12.79 27.89
C SER A 638 21.62 12.98 28.79
N VAL A 639 20.70 12.03 28.79
CA VAL A 639 19.49 12.06 29.62
C VAL A 639 19.52 10.90 30.60
N THR A 640 19.30 11.16 31.87
CA THR A 640 19.29 10.13 32.92
C THR A 640 17.97 10.19 33.68
N TRP A 641 17.37 9.05 33.96
CA TRP A 641 16.21 8.90 34.83
C TRP A 641 16.29 7.62 35.64
N THR A 642 15.48 7.53 36.71
CA THR A 642 15.45 6.34 37.56
C THR A 642 14.03 5.84 37.71
N TYR A 643 13.79 4.58 37.45
CA TYR A 643 12.53 3.94 37.67
C TYR A 643 12.30 3.57 39.13
N ALA A 644 11.06 3.75 39.61
CA ALA A 644 10.69 3.47 41.00
C ALA A 644 10.12 2.06 41.21
N ASN A 645 9.50 1.45 40.15
CA ASN A 645 8.65 0.26 40.29
C ASN A 645 9.22 -0.95 39.52
N GLY A 646 10.51 -0.98 39.27
CA GLY A 646 11.18 -2.14 38.66
C GLY A 646 11.06 -2.21 37.13
N GLU A 647 10.62 -1.11 36.47
CA GLU A 647 10.62 -1.00 35.03
C GLU A 647 12.03 -1.15 34.47
N ARG A 648 12.13 -1.69 33.25
CA ARG A 648 13.40 -1.83 32.51
C ARG A 648 13.24 -1.49 31.05
N VAL A 649 14.18 -0.74 30.48
CA VAL A 649 14.26 -0.57 29.02
C VAL A 649 14.75 -1.87 28.39
N THR A 650 14.02 -2.36 27.42
CA THR A 650 14.30 -3.61 26.68
C THR A 650 14.86 -3.37 25.29
N GLN A 651 14.45 -2.25 24.66
CA GLN A 651 14.92 -1.82 23.34
C GLN A 651 14.84 -0.30 23.27
N ALA A 652 15.73 0.35 22.51
CA ALA A 652 15.69 1.79 22.29
C ALA A 652 16.10 2.12 20.85
N TRP A 653 15.59 3.26 20.34
CA TRP A 653 15.96 3.82 19.05
C TRP A 653 16.22 5.32 19.18
N ASN A 654 17.05 5.85 18.29
CA ASN A 654 17.54 7.24 18.29
C ASN A 654 18.34 7.64 19.55
N ALA A 655 18.77 6.68 20.36
CA ALA A 655 19.70 6.88 21.48
C ALA A 655 20.46 5.60 21.78
N THR A 656 21.67 5.74 22.31
CA THR A 656 22.39 4.65 22.96
C THR A 656 21.99 4.62 24.44
N VAL A 657 21.30 3.54 24.85
CA VAL A 657 20.77 3.43 26.21
C VAL A 657 21.56 2.40 27.01
N THR A 658 21.92 2.76 28.24
CA THR A 658 22.54 1.86 29.23
C THR A 658 21.76 1.92 30.53
N SER A 659 21.68 0.81 31.25
CA SER A 659 21.02 0.71 32.55
C SER A 659 21.96 0.21 33.61
N GLN A 660 21.95 0.86 34.77
CA GLN A 660 22.61 0.39 36.00
C GLN A 660 21.56 0.29 37.11
N GLY A 661 21.10 -0.93 37.36
CA GLY A 661 19.95 -1.14 38.27
C GLY A 661 18.67 -0.51 37.73
N ALA A 662 18.06 0.39 38.50
CA ALA A 662 16.88 1.15 38.13
C ALA A 662 17.21 2.45 37.37
N THR A 663 18.46 2.85 37.31
CA THR A 663 18.88 4.09 36.64
C THR A 663 19.22 3.81 35.17
N VAL A 664 18.60 4.56 34.29
CA VAL A 664 18.79 4.51 32.84
C VAL A 664 19.47 5.76 32.35
N THR A 665 20.48 5.60 31.52
CA THR A 665 21.18 6.71 30.86
C THR A 665 21.08 6.53 29.35
N ALA A 666 20.50 7.53 28.65
CA ALA A 666 20.42 7.61 27.21
C ALA A 666 21.35 8.70 26.70
N ARG A 667 22.14 8.42 25.67
CA ARG A 667 23.03 9.36 25.01
C ARG A 667 22.65 9.48 23.54
N ASN A 668 22.91 10.67 22.98
CA ASN A 668 22.70 10.86 21.53
C ASN A 668 23.48 9.85 20.69
N VAL A 669 22.96 9.57 19.53
CA VAL A 669 23.67 8.94 18.42
C VAL A 669 24.30 10.01 17.51
N SER A 670 25.11 9.60 16.55
CA SER A 670 25.93 10.52 15.75
C SER A 670 25.16 11.63 15.03
N TYR A 671 23.90 11.40 14.68
CA TYR A 671 23.10 12.31 13.87
C TYR A 671 22.15 13.24 14.65
N ASN A 672 21.94 13.04 15.95
CA ASN A 672 20.99 13.84 16.75
C ASN A 672 21.60 14.49 18.00
N GLY A 673 22.93 14.51 18.12
CA GLY A 673 23.63 15.17 19.23
C GLY A 673 23.70 16.68 19.10
N ALA A 674 23.88 17.18 17.88
CA ALA A 674 23.95 18.60 17.61
C ALA A 674 22.56 19.22 17.52
N LEU A 675 22.21 20.12 18.42
CA LEU A 675 20.95 20.86 18.46
C LEU A 675 21.19 22.37 18.46
N ALA A 676 20.53 23.09 17.55
CA ALA A 676 20.53 24.55 17.58
C ALA A 676 19.78 25.07 18.83
N PRO A 677 20.03 26.31 19.28
CA PRO A 677 19.32 26.88 20.41
C PRO A 677 17.81 26.78 20.28
N GLY A 678 17.13 26.29 21.32
CA GLY A 678 15.67 26.11 21.36
C GLY A 678 15.12 24.99 20.53
N THR A 679 15.91 24.22 19.76
CA THR A 679 15.45 23.08 19.00
C THR A 679 15.40 21.81 19.83
N SER A 680 14.64 20.80 19.37
CA SER A 680 14.44 19.55 20.10
C SER A 680 14.73 18.35 19.20
N THR A 681 15.11 17.23 19.84
CA THR A 681 15.12 15.89 19.25
C THR A 681 14.33 14.94 20.14
N THR A 682 13.91 13.79 19.62
CA THR A 682 13.25 12.73 20.37
C THR A 682 13.95 11.39 20.19
N PHE A 683 13.91 10.57 21.23
CA PHE A 683 14.23 9.16 21.14
C PHE A 683 13.15 8.35 21.84
N GLY A 684 12.96 7.10 21.40
CA GLY A 684 11.97 6.22 21.97
C GLY A 684 12.56 4.90 22.47
N PHE A 685 11.76 4.18 23.25
CA PHE A 685 12.15 2.86 23.74
C PHE A 685 10.94 2.01 24.13
N LEU A 686 11.15 0.70 24.13
CA LEU A 686 10.24 -0.28 24.76
C LEU A 686 10.76 -0.58 26.17
N GLY A 687 9.84 -0.74 27.11
CA GLY A 687 10.14 -1.14 28.47
C GLY A 687 9.23 -2.26 28.95
N SER A 688 9.77 -3.08 29.89
CA SER A 688 8.97 -4.05 30.65
C SER A 688 8.51 -3.43 31.96
N SER A 689 7.28 -3.78 32.41
CA SER A 689 6.71 -3.36 33.70
C SER A 689 5.81 -4.46 34.24
N THR A 690 5.83 -4.64 35.56
CA THR A 690 4.93 -5.57 36.25
C THR A 690 3.60 -4.92 36.67
N GLY A 691 3.44 -3.63 36.41
CA GLY A 691 2.26 -2.82 36.73
C GLY A 691 2.18 -1.59 35.84
N ASN A 692 1.44 -0.57 36.26
CA ASN A 692 1.43 0.71 35.54
C ASN A 692 2.82 1.34 35.55
N PRO A 693 3.43 1.61 34.37
CA PRO A 693 4.73 2.24 34.29
C PRO A 693 4.67 3.66 34.83
N GLY A 694 5.67 4.01 35.64
CA GLY A 694 5.84 5.35 36.16
C GLY A 694 6.28 6.34 35.07
N THR A 695 6.10 7.63 35.34
CA THR A 695 6.64 8.73 34.53
C THR A 695 7.77 9.41 35.33
N PRO A 696 8.99 8.86 35.26
CA PRO A 696 10.12 9.46 35.98
C PRO A 696 10.46 10.85 35.43
N THR A 697 11.03 11.70 36.26
CA THR A 697 11.52 13.00 35.83
C THR A 697 12.94 12.84 35.30
N PRO A 698 13.18 13.10 34.00
CA PRO A 698 14.49 12.96 33.40
C PRO A 698 15.36 14.19 33.70
N SER A 699 16.64 13.97 33.87
CA SER A 699 17.67 15.00 33.93
C SER A 699 18.48 15.05 32.65
N CYS A 700 18.65 16.23 32.06
CA CYS A 700 19.43 16.43 30.84
C CYS A 700 20.77 17.12 31.18
N THR A 701 21.85 16.58 30.61
CA THR A 701 23.20 17.13 30.71
C THR A 701 23.86 17.19 29.34
N THR A 702 24.83 18.07 29.17
CA THR A 702 25.63 18.21 27.96
C THR A 702 27.10 18.15 28.36
N SER A 703 27.96 17.59 27.57
CA SER A 703 29.41 17.60 27.73
C SER A 703 30.04 18.65 26.84
#